data_f3003a3670d25d8796e676b813ea0617
#
_entry.id   f3003a3670d25d8796e676b813ea0617
#
_cell.length_a   1.000
_cell.length_b   1.000
_cell.length_c   1.000
_cell.angle_alpha   90.00
_cell.angle_beta   90.00
_cell.angle_gamma   90.00
#
_symmetry.space_group_name_H-M   'P 1'
#
loop_
_entity.id
_entity.type
_entity.pdbx_description
1 polymer ?
#
loop_
_entity_poly.entity_id
_entity_poly.type
_entity_poly.pdbx_seq_one_letter_code
_entity_poly.pdbx_strand_id
1 'polypeptide(L)'
;MTFDFSKVSTPKGKPNDLDWQNPVSFFYKLSHPEIKDLFPVQRDILKNWFDEYKKGANDKMVSLNTGGGKTLIGLMIAESMRRDTSGKVVYVCPNTFLGKQTIDEAKKYGIKTASYLRLNGERPTWVNEPDFLQNNAVCVTTYHAILNPRSIFKNMEIRGVIFDDAHLSLDLLDRNFSLEVKDDAIIKAVSEIFKSSPHIKERIASIQEGDPIPLVMIPPIEWHKQTASIKDILNANEEIKNGLSWMNIKEKLDRTFCFISANKLEIGMLYPDIKNHYVFHESVHRVYLSATLPNLDDITRVFGVAPSRIEIDNPDYRPQRLFVFTKKLQFDDSEKIIRENLKDISQKTFVLTPSNEALTPYKSLGALIPTNSDDVPTKIDSFKKATEGILALANRYDGIDMPGGTCHSLLIDGLPYTGTLKTRFFSEYFHNHRNSFLRSIIASKLIQAFGRTIRANNDYSVIFILGSKLNSWVINMDNKKFFKSDLYEDIEIGIGISETVSSLDELKSLTKEILGQTDAWKVFFEEKKNGLKPVEVLSREEEQKNISLAKIEREINDLFMAANYRECLELILKNQSDLASYSQPIMGLYLSIAAICCLETNDVRVGELSARAYGINPIFGAPVISDKKARSLQAQRIIDFGKALPSFDWSVSGTTFDENLKRLGDILGFNSRRPEKEGDGTLDVCWEDEENN
;
A
#
# COMPACT_ATOMS: atom_id res chain seq x y z
N MET A 1 56.26 -21.24 -32.93
CA MET A 1 55.31 -22.28 -32.54
C MET A 1 53.92 -21.63 -32.38
N THR A 2 53.03 -21.87 -33.30
CA THR A 2 51.66 -21.42 -33.20
C THR A 2 50.88 -22.44 -32.39
N PHE A 3 50.17 -22.01 -31.37
CA PHE A 3 49.33 -22.89 -30.53
C PHE A 3 48.17 -23.43 -31.35
N ASP A 4 48.04 -24.77 -31.38
CA ASP A 4 46.98 -25.44 -32.13
C ASP A 4 45.71 -25.54 -31.27
N PHE A 5 44.76 -24.62 -31.51
CA PHE A 5 43.45 -24.56 -30.83
C PHE A 5 42.51 -25.75 -31.17
N SER A 6 42.83 -26.56 -32.18
CA SER A 6 42.02 -27.75 -32.54
C SER A 6 42.10 -28.88 -31.50
N LYS A 7 43.09 -28.81 -30.60
CA LYS A 7 43.29 -29.78 -29.51
C LYS A 7 42.55 -29.41 -28.22
N VAL A 8 41.87 -28.26 -28.17
CA VAL A 8 41.05 -27.87 -27.01
C VAL A 8 39.67 -28.54 -27.16
N SER A 9 39.54 -29.73 -26.58
CA SER A 9 38.22 -30.38 -26.47
C SER A 9 37.37 -29.64 -25.45
N THR A 10 36.33 -28.95 -25.92
CA THR A 10 35.24 -28.52 -25.05
C THR A 10 34.57 -29.76 -24.45
N PRO A 11 34.40 -29.84 -23.13
CA PRO A 11 33.69 -30.96 -22.52
C PRO A 11 32.26 -31.00 -23.07
N LYS A 12 31.92 -31.97 -23.87
CA LYS A 12 30.54 -32.32 -24.22
C LYS A 12 29.91 -33.00 -23.00
N GLY A 13 29.52 -32.21 -21.99
CA GLY A 13 28.58 -32.68 -20.98
C GLY A 13 27.23 -32.94 -21.65
N LYS A 14 26.67 -34.14 -21.51
CA LYS A 14 25.25 -34.35 -21.83
C LYS A 14 24.44 -33.30 -21.05
N PRO A 15 23.48 -32.60 -21.68
CA PRO A 15 22.62 -31.69 -20.95
C PRO A 15 21.92 -32.50 -19.86
N ASN A 16 22.15 -32.14 -18.59
CA ASN A 16 21.40 -32.69 -17.48
C ASN A 16 19.96 -32.20 -17.62
N ASP A 17 18.96 -33.06 -17.40
CA ASP A 17 17.54 -32.67 -17.43
C ASP A 17 17.24 -31.46 -16.53
N LEU A 18 18.00 -31.26 -15.46
CA LEU A 18 17.99 -30.10 -14.57
C LEU A 18 18.28 -28.75 -15.29
N ASP A 19 19.02 -28.76 -16.41
CA ASP A 19 19.35 -27.54 -17.15
C ASP A 19 18.14 -26.84 -17.78
N TRP A 20 17.06 -27.58 -18.08
CA TRP A 20 15.84 -27.02 -18.65
C TRP A 20 14.91 -26.41 -17.65
N GLN A 21 15.07 -26.69 -16.36
CA GLN A 21 14.30 -26.13 -15.27
C GLN A 21 15.03 -24.93 -14.62
N ASN A 22 16.36 -24.95 -14.64
CA ASN A 22 17.18 -23.89 -14.05
C ASN A 22 17.04 -22.59 -14.86
N PRO A 23 16.52 -21.50 -14.26
CA PRO A 23 16.23 -20.27 -14.98
C PRO A 23 17.49 -19.60 -15.57
N VAL A 24 18.64 -19.74 -14.94
CA VAL A 24 19.90 -19.22 -15.48
C VAL A 24 20.34 -20.01 -16.71
N SER A 25 20.24 -21.34 -16.64
CA SER A 25 20.66 -22.20 -17.74
C SER A 25 19.77 -22.09 -18.98
N PHE A 26 18.45 -22.05 -18.81
CA PHE A 26 17.56 -21.94 -19.95
C PHE A 26 17.46 -20.53 -20.52
N PHE A 27 17.81 -19.47 -19.77
CA PHE A 27 17.85 -18.11 -20.30
C PHE A 27 18.66 -18.04 -21.60
N TYR A 28 19.86 -18.64 -21.63
CA TYR A 28 20.71 -18.63 -22.81
C TYR A 28 20.21 -19.54 -23.96
N LYS A 29 19.14 -20.30 -23.73
CA LYS A 29 18.48 -21.14 -24.72
C LYS A 29 17.20 -20.50 -25.27
N LEU A 30 16.77 -19.37 -24.70
CA LEU A 30 15.65 -18.62 -25.22
C LEU A 30 16.05 -17.80 -26.45
N SER A 31 15.07 -17.57 -27.32
CA SER A 31 15.26 -16.71 -28.50
C SER A 31 15.02 -15.24 -28.08
N HIS A 32 16.06 -14.53 -27.68
CA HIS A 32 16.01 -13.14 -27.27
C HIS A 32 17.09 -12.29 -27.95
N PRO A 33 16.82 -11.69 -29.09
CA PRO A 33 17.84 -10.99 -29.87
C PRO A 33 18.37 -9.69 -29.20
N GLU A 34 17.63 -9.08 -28.28
CA GLU A 34 17.96 -7.78 -27.71
C GLU A 34 18.86 -7.86 -26.46
N ILE A 35 18.75 -8.94 -25.67
CA ILE A 35 19.47 -9.08 -24.39
C ILE A 35 20.39 -10.29 -24.46
N LYS A 36 21.70 -10.04 -24.41
CA LYS A 36 22.73 -11.08 -24.57
C LYS A 36 23.11 -11.75 -23.25
N ASP A 37 22.93 -11.09 -22.10
CA ASP A 37 23.34 -11.61 -20.81
C ASP A 37 22.44 -11.08 -19.68
N LEU A 38 22.39 -11.83 -18.58
CA LEU A 38 21.78 -11.41 -17.32
C LEU A 38 22.76 -10.53 -16.56
N PHE A 39 22.26 -9.46 -15.97
CA PHE A 39 23.05 -8.72 -14.98
C PHE A 39 23.46 -9.64 -13.80
N PRO A 40 24.63 -9.44 -13.19
CA PRO A 40 25.10 -10.28 -12.08
C PRO A 40 24.05 -10.47 -10.99
N VAL A 41 23.41 -9.39 -10.55
CA VAL A 41 22.35 -9.42 -9.53
C VAL A 41 21.14 -10.27 -9.98
N GLN A 42 20.74 -10.20 -11.24
CA GLN A 42 19.63 -11.00 -11.77
C GLN A 42 19.98 -12.49 -11.76
N ARG A 43 21.21 -12.83 -12.17
CA ARG A 43 21.73 -14.20 -12.16
C ARG A 43 21.74 -14.77 -10.76
N ASP A 44 22.25 -14.02 -9.80
CA ASP A 44 22.37 -14.46 -8.41
C ASP A 44 20.99 -14.65 -7.76
N ILE A 45 20.04 -13.75 -8.01
CA ILE A 45 18.65 -13.90 -7.55
C ILE A 45 18.02 -15.17 -8.11
N LEU A 46 18.12 -15.39 -9.43
CA LEU A 46 17.54 -16.57 -10.08
C LEU A 46 18.16 -17.86 -9.55
N LYS A 47 19.49 -17.87 -9.32
CA LYS A 47 20.20 -19.01 -8.73
C LYS A 47 19.73 -19.27 -7.30
N ASN A 48 19.74 -18.26 -6.44
CA ASN A 48 19.32 -18.40 -5.05
C ASN A 48 17.87 -18.83 -4.95
N TRP A 49 16.98 -18.27 -5.80
CA TRP A 49 15.59 -18.70 -5.85
C TRP A 49 15.48 -20.18 -6.24
N PHE A 50 16.18 -20.63 -7.27
CA PHE A 50 16.10 -21.99 -7.76
C PHE A 50 16.62 -23.01 -6.73
N ASP A 51 17.73 -22.68 -6.05
CA ASP A 51 18.30 -23.52 -5.00
C ASP A 51 17.32 -23.70 -3.82
N GLU A 52 16.63 -22.64 -3.43
CA GLU A 52 15.63 -22.68 -2.37
C GLU A 52 14.32 -23.36 -2.81
N TYR A 53 13.88 -23.11 -4.05
CA TYR A 53 12.72 -23.77 -4.64
C TYR A 53 12.90 -25.30 -4.67
N LYS A 54 14.06 -25.80 -5.06
CA LYS A 54 14.37 -27.22 -5.06
C LYS A 54 14.46 -27.85 -3.67
N LYS A 55 14.63 -27.07 -2.62
CA LYS A 55 14.51 -27.50 -1.22
C LYS A 55 13.06 -27.55 -0.71
N GLY A 56 12.08 -27.21 -1.56
CA GLY A 56 10.65 -27.24 -1.25
C GLY A 56 10.12 -25.98 -0.55
N ALA A 57 10.79 -24.86 -0.68
CA ALA A 57 10.30 -23.60 -0.15
C ALA A 57 9.13 -23.05 -0.99
N ASN A 58 7.96 -22.87 -0.36
CA ASN A 58 6.73 -22.49 -1.05
C ASN A 58 6.57 -20.98 -1.25
N ASP A 59 7.05 -20.15 -0.31
CA ASP A 59 6.85 -18.70 -0.31
C ASP A 59 8.18 -17.96 -0.33
N LYS A 60 8.42 -17.20 -1.39
CA LYS A 60 9.64 -16.40 -1.56
C LYS A 60 9.33 -14.98 -1.94
N MET A 61 9.98 -14.03 -1.28
CA MET A 61 9.96 -12.63 -1.65
C MET A 61 11.24 -12.26 -2.37
N VAL A 62 11.10 -11.70 -3.56
CA VAL A 62 12.20 -11.16 -4.35
C VAL A 62 12.09 -9.65 -4.38
N SER A 63 13.08 -8.96 -3.81
CA SER A 63 13.14 -7.51 -3.79
C SER A 63 14.23 -7.00 -4.72
N LEU A 64 13.84 -6.13 -5.66
CA LEU A 64 14.72 -5.49 -6.63
C LEU A 64 14.36 -4.01 -6.77
N ASN A 65 15.38 -3.17 -6.91
CA ASN A 65 15.16 -1.76 -7.19
C ASN A 65 14.36 -1.55 -8.49
N THR A 66 13.68 -0.41 -8.59
CA THR A 66 13.03 0.01 -9.85
C THR A 66 14.08 0.01 -10.98
N GLY A 67 13.74 -0.57 -12.14
CA GLY A 67 14.69 -0.71 -13.24
C GLY A 67 15.61 -1.94 -13.16
N GLY A 68 15.63 -2.71 -12.07
CA GLY A 68 16.45 -3.92 -11.91
C GLY A 68 16.00 -5.13 -12.73
N GLY A 69 14.92 -5.03 -13.53
CA GLY A 69 14.42 -6.12 -14.37
C GLY A 69 13.53 -7.12 -13.63
N LYS A 70 12.72 -6.67 -12.66
CA LYS A 70 11.75 -7.51 -11.93
C LYS A 70 10.90 -8.38 -12.85
N THR A 71 10.36 -7.80 -13.92
CA THR A 71 9.49 -8.50 -14.87
C THR A 71 10.22 -9.67 -15.52
N LEU A 72 11.47 -9.46 -15.95
CA LEU A 72 12.30 -10.54 -16.49
C LEU A 72 12.50 -11.66 -15.46
N ILE A 73 12.91 -11.32 -14.24
CA ILE A 73 13.11 -12.30 -13.16
C ILE A 73 11.84 -13.07 -12.88
N GLY A 74 10.69 -12.39 -12.75
CA GLY A 74 9.40 -13.02 -12.52
C GLY A 74 8.98 -13.95 -13.65
N LEU A 75 9.20 -13.55 -14.90
CA LEU A 75 8.94 -14.40 -16.07
C LEU A 75 9.85 -15.62 -16.13
N MET A 76 11.14 -15.46 -15.80
CA MET A 76 12.10 -16.58 -15.73
C MET A 76 11.73 -17.56 -14.63
N ILE A 77 11.32 -17.09 -13.47
CA ILE A 77 10.83 -17.92 -12.38
C ILE A 77 9.54 -18.64 -12.77
N ALA A 78 8.57 -17.93 -13.36
CA ALA A 78 7.30 -18.51 -13.80
C ALA A 78 7.53 -19.62 -14.84
N GLU A 79 8.40 -19.38 -15.81
CA GLU A 79 8.76 -20.37 -16.85
C GLU A 79 9.52 -21.56 -16.24
N SER A 80 10.39 -21.34 -15.25
CA SER A 80 11.07 -22.42 -14.51
C SER A 80 10.06 -23.30 -13.78
N MET A 81 9.14 -22.71 -13.03
CA MET A 81 8.06 -23.44 -12.35
C MET A 81 7.20 -24.23 -13.35
N ARG A 82 6.80 -23.60 -14.48
CA ARG A 82 6.00 -24.26 -15.50
C ARG A 82 6.68 -25.51 -16.07
N ARG A 83 8.00 -25.45 -16.22
CA ARG A 83 8.80 -26.61 -16.74
C ARG A 83 9.00 -27.70 -15.71
N ASP A 84 8.95 -27.36 -14.43
CA ASP A 84 9.17 -28.30 -13.32
C ASP A 84 7.88 -28.97 -12.84
N THR A 85 6.74 -28.25 -12.89
CA THR A 85 5.46 -28.74 -12.38
C THR A 85 4.58 -29.32 -13.47
N SER A 86 3.71 -30.26 -13.09
CA SER A 86 2.64 -30.74 -13.96
C SER A 86 1.44 -29.79 -14.00
N GLY A 87 1.38 -28.80 -13.08
CA GLY A 87 0.30 -27.86 -12.93
C GLY A 87 0.55 -26.51 -13.60
N LYS A 88 -0.45 -25.65 -13.54
CA LYS A 88 -0.46 -24.37 -14.22
C LYS A 88 0.26 -23.29 -13.41
N VAL A 89 0.92 -22.37 -14.09
CA VAL A 89 1.59 -21.21 -13.48
C VAL A 89 0.95 -19.91 -13.95
N VAL A 90 0.67 -19.04 -12.99
CA VAL A 90 -0.02 -17.76 -13.23
C VAL A 90 0.89 -16.61 -12.80
N TYR A 91 1.02 -15.61 -13.66
CA TYR A 91 1.69 -14.34 -13.38
C TYR A 91 0.63 -13.28 -13.16
N VAL A 92 0.57 -12.73 -11.95
CA VAL A 92 -0.52 -11.87 -11.47
C VAL A 92 -0.05 -10.41 -11.39
N CYS A 93 -0.62 -9.54 -12.22
CA CYS A 93 -0.29 -8.12 -12.31
C CYS A 93 -1.32 -7.26 -11.54
N PRO A 94 -0.93 -6.08 -11.03
CA PRO A 94 -1.85 -5.15 -10.37
C PRO A 94 -3.02 -4.69 -11.24
N ASN A 95 -2.77 -4.48 -12.53
CA ASN A 95 -3.77 -4.01 -13.48
C ASN A 95 -3.51 -4.53 -14.91
N THR A 96 -4.49 -4.31 -15.80
CA THR A 96 -4.43 -4.76 -17.20
C THR A 96 -3.28 -4.14 -17.99
N PHE A 97 -2.92 -2.88 -17.71
CA PHE A 97 -1.84 -2.19 -18.40
C PHE A 97 -0.49 -2.87 -18.14
N LEU A 98 -0.18 -3.15 -16.87
CA LEU A 98 1.02 -3.91 -16.48
C LEU A 98 0.98 -5.33 -17.04
N GLY A 99 -0.20 -5.97 -17.08
CA GLY A 99 -0.34 -7.29 -17.71
C GLY A 99 0.02 -7.28 -19.20
N LYS A 100 -0.38 -6.25 -19.96
CA LYS A 100 0.02 -6.07 -21.35
C LYS A 100 1.53 -5.89 -21.50
N GLN A 101 2.13 -5.04 -20.66
CA GLN A 101 3.58 -4.85 -20.64
C GLN A 101 4.34 -6.15 -20.34
N THR A 102 3.85 -6.93 -19.38
CA THR A 102 4.44 -8.25 -19.04
C THR A 102 4.41 -9.21 -20.23
N ILE A 103 3.30 -9.23 -20.99
CA ILE A 103 3.18 -10.05 -22.20
C ILE A 103 4.17 -9.59 -23.28
N ASP A 104 4.31 -8.29 -23.48
CA ASP A 104 5.25 -7.74 -24.47
C ASP A 104 6.70 -8.00 -24.07
N GLU A 105 7.03 -7.92 -22.78
CA GLU A 105 8.35 -8.35 -22.28
C GLU A 105 8.57 -9.85 -22.49
N ALA A 106 7.58 -10.71 -22.17
CA ALA A 106 7.70 -12.14 -22.37
C ALA A 106 7.99 -12.51 -23.85
N LYS A 107 7.37 -11.80 -24.80
CA LYS A 107 7.63 -11.98 -26.24
C LYS A 107 9.07 -11.65 -26.59
N LYS A 108 9.67 -10.59 -26.02
CA LYS A 108 11.07 -10.21 -26.26
C LYS A 108 12.03 -11.33 -25.86
N TYR A 109 11.69 -12.07 -24.79
CA TYR A 109 12.51 -13.18 -24.29
C TYR A 109 12.13 -14.55 -24.89
N GLY A 110 11.14 -14.61 -25.77
CA GLY A 110 10.68 -15.88 -26.35
C GLY A 110 9.95 -16.78 -25.35
N ILE A 111 9.41 -16.23 -24.26
CA ILE A 111 8.60 -16.96 -23.29
C ILE A 111 7.15 -16.96 -23.77
N LYS A 112 6.56 -18.15 -23.90
CA LYS A 112 5.17 -18.31 -24.31
C LYS A 112 4.23 -17.90 -23.20
N THR A 113 3.27 -17.02 -23.53
CA THR A 113 2.23 -16.58 -22.60
C THR A 113 0.83 -16.81 -23.17
N ALA A 114 -0.08 -17.21 -22.28
CA ALA A 114 -1.50 -17.02 -22.42
C ALA A 114 -1.92 -15.80 -21.57
N SER A 115 -3.10 -15.26 -21.78
CA SER A 115 -3.60 -14.21 -20.91
C SER A 115 -5.11 -14.26 -20.71
N TYR A 116 -5.52 -13.82 -19.51
CA TYR A 116 -6.90 -13.57 -19.17
C TYR A 116 -7.00 -12.15 -18.61
N LEU A 117 -7.24 -11.19 -19.51
CA LEU A 117 -7.20 -9.76 -19.22
C LEU A 117 -8.43 -9.05 -19.80
N ARG A 118 -8.82 -7.95 -19.17
CA ARG A 118 -9.85 -7.05 -19.72
C ARG A 118 -9.21 -6.21 -20.84
N LEU A 119 -9.61 -6.51 -22.06
CA LEU A 119 -9.22 -5.79 -23.26
C LEU A 119 -10.39 -4.88 -23.66
N ASN A 120 -10.17 -3.59 -23.85
CA ASN A 120 -11.18 -2.62 -24.34
C ASN A 120 -12.42 -2.38 -23.44
N GLY A 121 -12.25 -2.38 -22.12
CA GLY A 121 -13.32 -2.03 -21.17
C GLY A 121 -14.38 -3.11 -20.92
N GLU A 122 -14.36 -4.20 -21.70
CA GLU A 122 -15.28 -5.34 -21.61
C GLU A 122 -14.87 -6.33 -20.50
N ARG A 123 -15.56 -7.46 -20.44
CA ARG A 123 -15.20 -8.55 -19.53
C ARG A 123 -13.84 -9.13 -19.89
N PRO A 124 -13.08 -9.70 -18.92
CA PRO A 124 -11.82 -10.37 -19.24
C PRO A 124 -12.04 -11.49 -20.26
N THR A 125 -11.13 -11.59 -21.24
CA THR A 125 -11.14 -12.59 -22.30
C THR A 125 -9.84 -13.36 -22.37
N TRP A 126 -9.91 -14.60 -22.85
CA TRP A 126 -8.75 -15.43 -23.07
C TRP A 126 -8.03 -15.08 -24.37
N VAL A 127 -6.68 -15.13 -24.30
CA VAL A 127 -5.79 -15.20 -25.46
C VAL A 127 -4.88 -16.39 -25.23
N ASN A 128 -4.77 -17.28 -26.21
CA ASN A 128 -3.98 -18.53 -26.17
C ASN A 128 -4.39 -19.47 -25.00
N GLU A 129 -5.67 -19.53 -24.64
CA GLU A 129 -6.16 -20.43 -23.59
C GLU A 129 -5.71 -21.89 -23.76
N PRO A 130 -5.74 -22.53 -24.96
CA PRO A 130 -5.31 -23.90 -25.14
C PRO A 130 -3.86 -24.14 -24.69
N ASP A 131 -2.95 -23.23 -24.97
CA ASP A 131 -1.56 -23.33 -24.52
C ASP A 131 -1.43 -23.35 -23.00
N PHE A 132 -2.23 -22.54 -22.30
CA PHE A 132 -2.27 -22.56 -20.83
C PHE A 132 -2.87 -23.86 -20.30
N LEU A 133 -3.98 -24.31 -20.87
CA LEU A 133 -4.64 -25.56 -20.43
C LEU A 133 -3.74 -26.78 -20.60
N GLN A 134 -2.90 -26.78 -21.63
CA GLN A 134 -1.90 -27.85 -21.92
C GLN A 134 -0.57 -27.64 -21.16
N ASN A 135 -0.46 -26.68 -20.29
CA ASN A 135 0.77 -26.29 -19.58
C ASN A 135 1.93 -25.90 -20.52
N ASN A 136 1.64 -25.34 -21.69
CA ASN A 136 2.63 -24.87 -22.67
C ASN A 136 2.96 -23.38 -22.53
N ALA A 137 2.18 -22.63 -21.74
CA ALA A 137 2.34 -21.20 -21.54
C ALA A 137 2.08 -20.78 -20.09
N VAL A 138 2.74 -19.72 -19.65
CA VAL A 138 2.42 -19.01 -18.40
C VAL A 138 1.21 -18.12 -18.65
N CYS A 139 0.21 -18.11 -17.74
CA CYS A 139 -0.93 -17.22 -17.87
C CYS A 139 -0.66 -15.88 -17.18
N VAL A 140 -0.78 -14.78 -17.92
CA VAL A 140 -0.75 -13.41 -17.36
C VAL A 140 -2.16 -12.95 -17.07
N THR A 141 -2.42 -12.51 -15.83
CA THR A 141 -3.73 -12.04 -15.40
C THR A 141 -3.62 -10.95 -14.33
N THR A 142 -4.73 -10.54 -13.73
CA THR A 142 -4.74 -9.52 -12.66
C THR A 142 -5.14 -10.10 -11.31
N TYR A 143 -4.75 -9.42 -10.22
CA TYR A 143 -5.20 -9.75 -8.85
C TYR A 143 -6.72 -9.89 -8.77
N HIS A 144 -7.45 -8.96 -9.39
CA HIS A 144 -8.91 -9.00 -9.39
C HIS A 144 -9.46 -10.26 -10.07
N ALA A 145 -8.87 -10.71 -11.18
CA ALA A 145 -9.32 -11.90 -11.89
C ALA A 145 -9.10 -13.18 -11.08
N ILE A 146 -8.00 -13.25 -10.33
CA ILE A 146 -7.67 -14.44 -9.52
C ILE A 146 -8.42 -14.47 -8.19
N LEU A 147 -8.63 -13.31 -7.56
CA LEU A 147 -9.14 -13.20 -6.19
C LEU A 147 -10.66 -12.99 -6.10
N ASN A 148 -11.36 -12.76 -7.21
CA ASN A 148 -12.81 -12.60 -7.16
C ASN A 148 -13.53 -13.94 -6.91
N PRO A 149 -14.73 -13.92 -6.28
CA PRO A 149 -15.43 -15.15 -5.88
C PRO A 149 -15.93 -15.99 -7.08
N ARG A 150 -15.99 -15.40 -8.28
CA ARG A 150 -16.35 -16.05 -9.55
C ARG A 150 -15.13 -16.31 -10.43
N SER A 151 -13.94 -16.40 -9.85
CA SER A 151 -12.72 -16.64 -10.61
C SER A 151 -12.80 -17.95 -11.40
N ILE A 152 -12.48 -17.87 -12.69
CA ILE A 152 -12.40 -19.04 -13.57
C ILE A 152 -11.24 -19.97 -13.20
N PHE A 153 -10.21 -19.44 -12.52
CA PHE A 153 -9.03 -20.19 -12.07
C PHE A 153 -9.32 -21.12 -10.88
N LYS A 154 -10.45 -20.94 -10.19
CA LYS A 154 -10.79 -21.68 -8.97
C LYS A 154 -10.84 -23.21 -9.17
N ASN A 155 -11.21 -23.65 -10.38
CA ASN A 155 -11.31 -25.07 -10.73
C ASN A 155 -10.12 -25.57 -11.53
N MET A 156 -9.03 -24.80 -11.58
CA MET A 156 -7.81 -25.16 -12.29
C MET A 156 -6.71 -25.58 -11.30
N GLU A 157 -5.91 -26.55 -11.66
CA GLU A 157 -4.77 -26.98 -10.85
C GLU A 157 -3.62 -25.97 -10.98
N ILE A 158 -3.65 -24.93 -10.16
CA ILE A 158 -2.60 -23.94 -10.06
C ILE A 158 -1.50 -24.48 -9.15
N ARG A 159 -0.26 -24.49 -9.62
CA ARG A 159 0.92 -24.95 -8.87
C ARG A 159 1.93 -23.85 -8.61
N GLY A 160 1.91 -22.78 -9.41
CA GLY A 160 2.79 -21.65 -9.22
C GLY A 160 2.09 -20.33 -9.43
N VAL A 161 2.38 -19.35 -8.58
CA VAL A 161 1.86 -17.98 -8.69
C VAL A 161 2.99 -16.98 -8.48
N ILE A 162 3.13 -16.07 -9.44
CA ILE A 162 3.99 -14.89 -9.30
C ILE A 162 3.11 -13.70 -9.01
N PHE A 163 3.25 -13.10 -7.86
CA PHE A 163 2.59 -11.85 -7.47
C PHE A 163 3.50 -10.67 -7.81
N ASP A 164 3.22 -10.00 -8.92
CA ASP A 164 3.98 -8.82 -9.33
C ASP A 164 3.55 -7.59 -8.52
N ASP A 165 4.51 -6.73 -8.19
CA ASP A 165 4.33 -5.57 -7.34
C ASP A 165 3.54 -5.91 -6.05
N ALA A 166 3.99 -6.94 -5.34
CA ALA A 166 3.29 -7.53 -4.20
C ALA A 166 2.93 -6.55 -3.08
N HIS A 167 3.65 -5.43 -2.96
CA HIS A 167 3.31 -4.35 -2.03
C HIS A 167 1.96 -3.67 -2.36
N LEU A 168 1.54 -3.65 -3.64
CA LEU A 168 0.22 -3.14 -4.06
C LEU A 168 -0.90 -4.14 -3.79
N SER A 169 -0.56 -5.42 -3.68
CA SER A 169 -1.57 -6.45 -3.42
C SER A 169 -2.28 -6.25 -2.09
N LEU A 170 -1.62 -5.61 -1.12
CA LEU A 170 -2.21 -5.30 0.18
C LEU A 170 -3.47 -4.42 0.03
N ASP A 171 -3.38 -3.34 -0.75
CA ASP A 171 -4.53 -2.45 -1.05
C ASP A 171 -5.55 -3.14 -1.97
N LEU A 172 -5.07 -3.90 -2.96
CA LEU A 172 -5.94 -4.60 -3.91
C LEU A 172 -6.74 -5.74 -3.26
N LEU A 173 -6.12 -6.50 -2.37
CA LEU A 173 -6.79 -7.54 -1.59
C LEU A 173 -7.84 -6.92 -0.66
N ASP A 174 -7.46 -5.87 0.05
CA ASP A 174 -8.38 -5.16 0.95
C ASP A 174 -9.65 -4.72 0.23
N ARG A 175 -9.51 -4.11 -0.94
CA ARG A 175 -10.66 -3.70 -1.77
C ARG A 175 -11.53 -4.85 -2.26
N ASN A 176 -10.96 -6.02 -2.56
CA ASN A 176 -11.76 -7.18 -2.96
C ASN A 176 -12.61 -7.75 -1.81
N PHE A 177 -12.17 -7.55 -0.56
CA PHE A 177 -12.88 -7.99 0.65
C PHE A 177 -13.55 -6.82 1.40
N SER A 178 -13.79 -5.71 0.70
CA SER A 178 -14.52 -4.54 1.20
C SER A 178 -15.60 -4.11 0.19
N LEU A 179 -16.77 -3.73 0.70
CA LEU A 179 -17.84 -3.13 -0.05
C LEU A 179 -17.80 -1.62 0.13
N GLU A 180 -17.66 -0.89 -0.97
CA GLU A 180 -17.79 0.56 -1.01
C GLU A 180 -19.17 0.94 -1.52
N VAL A 181 -19.90 1.77 -0.77
CA VAL A 181 -21.24 2.28 -1.12
C VAL A 181 -21.17 3.80 -1.18
N LYS A 182 -21.68 4.36 -2.29
CA LYS A 182 -21.79 5.81 -2.53
C LYS A 182 -23.23 6.27 -2.70
N ASP A 183 -24.19 5.39 -2.50
CA ASP A 183 -25.61 5.70 -2.54
C ASP A 183 -26.02 6.41 -1.25
N ASP A 184 -26.39 7.67 -1.37
CA ASP A 184 -26.73 8.53 -0.22
C ASP A 184 -27.93 7.98 0.56
N ALA A 185 -28.90 7.33 -0.10
CA ALA A 185 -30.06 6.77 0.58
C ALA A 185 -29.64 5.58 1.47
N ILE A 186 -28.72 4.74 1.00
CA ILE A 186 -28.18 3.61 1.78
C ILE A 186 -27.31 4.13 2.92
N ILE A 187 -26.42 5.11 2.67
CA ILE A 187 -25.58 5.71 3.70
C ILE A 187 -26.45 6.27 4.81
N LYS A 188 -27.51 7.01 4.44
CA LYS A 188 -28.46 7.59 5.41
C LYS A 188 -29.23 6.51 6.17
N ALA A 189 -29.72 5.45 5.48
CA ALA A 189 -30.45 4.36 6.11
C ALA A 189 -29.60 3.58 7.13
N VAL A 190 -28.34 3.30 6.80
CA VAL A 190 -27.40 2.66 7.73
C VAL A 190 -27.05 3.57 8.88
N SER A 191 -26.76 4.86 8.60
CA SER A 191 -26.45 5.86 9.64
C SER A 191 -27.58 6.03 10.66
N GLU A 192 -28.84 5.98 10.19
CA GLU A 192 -30.02 6.09 11.03
C GLU A 192 -30.12 4.98 12.10
N ILE A 193 -29.64 3.77 11.79
CA ILE A 193 -29.61 2.66 12.76
C ILE A 193 -28.75 3.00 13.96
N PHE A 194 -27.67 3.79 13.76
CA PHE A 194 -26.66 4.09 14.78
C PHE A 194 -26.74 5.51 15.33
N LYS A 195 -27.75 6.31 14.95
CA LYS A 195 -27.90 7.70 15.40
C LYS A 195 -28.04 7.88 16.91
N SER A 196 -28.49 6.86 17.62
CA SER A 196 -28.64 6.85 19.06
C SER A 196 -27.43 6.27 19.79
N SER A 197 -26.40 5.86 19.08
CA SER A 197 -25.16 5.36 19.70
C SER A 197 -24.43 6.47 20.45
N PRO A 198 -24.24 6.38 21.77
CA PRO A 198 -23.74 7.48 22.58
C PRO A 198 -22.39 8.04 22.14
N HIS A 199 -21.56 7.17 21.53
CA HIS A 199 -20.17 7.48 21.21
C HIS A 199 -19.95 8.05 19.81
N ILE A 200 -20.96 7.97 18.95
CA ILE A 200 -20.85 8.38 17.54
C ILE A 200 -22.02 9.24 17.07
N LYS A 201 -23.01 9.51 17.95
CA LYS A 201 -24.26 10.23 17.59
C LYS A 201 -23.99 11.58 16.92
N GLU A 202 -23.06 12.37 17.44
CA GLU A 202 -22.73 13.69 16.91
C GLU A 202 -22.07 13.60 15.53
N ARG A 203 -21.11 12.68 15.38
CA ARG A 203 -20.45 12.45 14.10
C ARG A 203 -21.42 11.93 13.05
N ILE A 204 -22.33 11.05 13.45
CA ILE A 204 -23.40 10.58 12.58
C ILE A 204 -24.33 11.74 12.19
N ALA A 205 -24.69 12.63 13.11
CA ALA A 205 -25.48 13.81 12.81
C ALA A 205 -24.76 14.73 11.81
N SER A 206 -23.49 15.05 12.03
CA SER A 206 -22.67 15.84 11.08
C SER A 206 -22.58 15.19 9.70
N ILE A 207 -22.42 13.86 9.64
CA ILE A 207 -22.41 13.10 8.37
C ILE A 207 -23.77 13.22 7.66
N GLN A 208 -24.87 13.11 8.38
CA GLN A 208 -26.22 13.23 7.81
C GLN A 208 -26.52 14.66 7.31
N GLU A 209 -25.90 15.67 7.89
CA GLU A 209 -25.95 17.07 7.44
C GLU A 209 -25.04 17.33 6.23
N GLY A 210 -24.24 16.37 5.81
CA GLY A 210 -23.35 16.47 4.65
C GLY A 210 -21.96 17.02 4.94
N ASP A 211 -21.54 17.10 6.22
CA ASP A 211 -20.18 17.49 6.57
C ASP A 211 -19.18 16.43 6.04
N PRO A 212 -18.23 16.79 5.15
CA PRO A 212 -17.32 15.83 4.54
C PRO A 212 -16.17 15.40 5.46
N ILE A 213 -15.98 16.04 6.60
CA ILE A 213 -14.81 15.87 7.47
C ILE A 213 -14.93 14.65 8.38
N PRO A 214 -16.07 14.42 9.07
CA PRO A 214 -16.17 13.31 9.99
C PRO A 214 -16.01 11.95 9.31
N LEU A 215 -15.18 11.12 9.90
CA LEU A 215 -15.03 9.71 9.58
C LEU A 215 -15.31 8.91 10.84
N VAL A 216 -16.28 8.00 10.76
CA VAL A 216 -16.74 7.20 11.89
C VAL A 216 -16.52 5.72 11.58
N MET A 217 -15.95 5.00 12.54
CA MET A 217 -16.08 3.55 12.62
C MET A 217 -17.29 3.24 13.51
N ILE A 218 -18.21 2.43 13.04
CA ILE A 218 -19.31 1.94 13.88
C ILE A 218 -18.73 1.02 14.96
N PRO A 219 -19.11 1.17 16.23
CA PRO A 219 -18.63 0.30 17.30
C PRO A 219 -18.84 -1.18 16.93
N PRO A 220 -17.79 -2.03 16.97
CA PRO A 220 -17.88 -3.38 16.42
C PRO A 220 -19.00 -4.23 17.01
N ILE A 221 -19.26 -4.09 18.33
CA ILE A 221 -20.35 -4.83 19.01
C ILE A 221 -21.72 -4.35 18.54
N GLU A 222 -21.90 -3.06 18.31
CA GLU A 222 -23.16 -2.49 17.81
C GLU A 222 -23.39 -2.92 16.36
N TRP A 223 -22.34 -2.85 15.54
CA TRP A 223 -22.36 -3.34 14.18
C TRP A 223 -22.79 -4.81 14.13
N HIS A 224 -22.12 -5.67 14.89
CA HIS A 224 -22.40 -7.10 14.96
C HIS A 224 -23.88 -7.39 15.26
N LYS A 225 -24.51 -6.66 16.18
CA LYS A 225 -25.92 -6.83 16.55
C LYS A 225 -26.91 -6.42 15.48
N GLN A 226 -26.54 -5.51 14.58
CA GLN A 226 -27.44 -4.93 13.59
C GLN A 226 -27.29 -5.49 12.16
N THR A 227 -26.38 -6.44 11.99
CA THR A 227 -25.99 -6.95 10.65
C THR A 227 -27.11 -7.60 9.87
N ALA A 228 -28.12 -8.19 10.54
CA ALA A 228 -29.31 -8.74 9.86
C ALA A 228 -30.11 -7.64 9.13
N SER A 229 -30.47 -6.57 9.82
CA SER A 229 -31.21 -5.43 9.25
C SER A 229 -30.39 -4.73 8.16
N ILE A 230 -29.08 -4.61 8.34
CA ILE A 230 -28.18 -4.02 7.37
C ILE A 230 -28.08 -4.88 6.10
N LYS A 231 -28.02 -6.20 6.26
CA LYS A 231 -28.03 -7.16 5.13
C LYS A 231 -29.26 -6.99 4.25
N ASP A 232 -30.42 -6.73 4.86
CA ASP A 232 -31.68 -6.47 4.13
C ASP A 232 -31.61 -5.16 3.34
N ILE A 233 -31.11 -4.07 3.96
CA ILE A 233 -30.94 -2.77 3.30
C ILE A 233 -30.01 -2.92 2.08
N LEU A 234 -28.87 -3.59 2.23
CA LEU A 234 -27.88 -3.77 1.16
C LEU A 234 -28.41 -4.68 0.04
N ASN A 235 -29.13 -5.73 0.36
CA ASN A 235 -29.73 -6.65 -0.61
C ASN A 235 -30.90 -6.03 -1.39
N ALA A 236 -31.51 -4.96 -0.90
CA ALA A 236 -32.54 -4.23 -1.63
C ALA A 236 -31.99 -3.47 -2.85
N ASN A 237 -30.68 -3.20 -2.88
CA ASN A 237 -30.01 -2.59 -4.03
C ASN A 237 -29.44 -3.68 -4.95
N GLU A 238 -29.97 -3.76 -6.18
CA GLU A 238 -29.60 -4.81 -7.15
C GLU A 238 -28.13 -4.74 -7.60
N GLU A 239 -27.52 -3.55 -7.64
CA GLU A 239 -26.11 -3.39 -7.99
C GLU A 239 -25.20 -3.98 -6.91
N ILE A 240 -25.49 -3.67 -5.64
CA ILE A 240 -24.76 -4.23 -4.50
C ILE A 240 -24.95 -5.74 -4.45
N LYS A 241 -26.18 -6.22 -4.51
CA LYS A 241 -26.55 -7.63 -4.42
C LYS A 241 -25.80 -8.51 -5.44
N ASN A 242 -25.57 -7.99 -6.64
CA ASN A 242 -24.87 -8.68 -7.71
C ASN A 242 -23.36 -8.39 -7.73
N GLY A 243 -22.87 -7.49 -6.88
CA GLY A 243 -21.47 -7.08 -6.80
C GLY A 243 -20.55 -8.16 -6.27
N LEU A 244 -19.33 -8.26 -6.83
CA LEU A 244 -18.34 -9.26 -6.42
C LEU A 244 -17.84 -9.07 -4.98
N SER A 245 -17.64 -7.82 -4.57
CA SER A 245 -17.21 -7.51 -3.20
C SER A 245 -18.26 -7.94 -2.17
N TRP A 246 -19.55 -7.70 -2.47
CA TRP A 246 -20.66 -8.14 -1.62
C TRP A 246 -20.70 -9.67 -1.48
N MET A 247 -20.45 -10.39 -2.56
CA MET A 247 -20.38 -11.85 -2.51
C MET A 247 -19.28 -12.38 -1.60
N ASN A 248 -18.17 -11.65 -1.44
CA ASN A 248 -17.08 -12.04 -0.55
C ASN A 248 -17.43 -11.83 0.93
N ILE A 249 -18.27 -10.85 1.27
CA ILE A 249 -18.49 -10.45 2.67
C ILE A 249 -19.88 -10.77 3.23
N LYS A 250 -20.90 -10.93 2.38
CA LYS A 250 -22.30 -11.03 2.80
C LYS A 250 -22.62 -12.14 3.81
N GLU A 251 -21.93 -13.28 3.74
CA GLU A 251 -22.13 -14.40 4.66
C GLU A 251 -21.30 -14.28 5.95
N LYS A 252 -20.48 -13.23 6.03
CA LYS A 252 -19.61 -12.91 7.16
C LYS A 252 -19.77 -11.47 7.62
N LEU A 253 -20.93 -10.87 7.30
CA LEU A 253 -21.20 -9.46 7.58
C LEU A 253 -21.08 -9.14 9.07
N ASP A 254 -21.47 -10.07 9.92
CA ASP A 254 -21.38 -10.04 11.39
C ASP A 254 -19.93 -9.98 11.91
N ARG A 255 -18.96 -10.29 11.09
CA ARG A 255 -17.51 -10.29 11.37
C ARG A 255 -16.73 -9.25 10.57
N THR A 256 -17.44 -8.28 9.98
CA THR A 256 -16.87 -7.14 9.28
C THR A 256 -16.89 -5.88 10.17
N PHE A 257 -16.28 -4.83 9.66
CA PHE A 257 -16.25 -3.49 10.27
C PHE A 257 -16.83 -2.48 9.30
N CYS A 258 -17.54 -1.49 9.82
CA CYS A 258 -18.18 -0.46 9.04
C CYS A 258 -17.58 0.91 9.33
N PHE A 259 -17.26 1.64 8.27
CA PHE A 259 -16.75 3.01 8.29
C PHE A 259 -17.67 3.90 7.47
N ILE A 260 -18.04 5.06 8.00
CA ILE A 260 -18.99 5.98 7.36
C ILE A 260 -18.39 7.38 7.29
N SER A 261 -18.57 8.02 6.14
CA SER A 261 -18.37 9.45 5.92
C SER A 261 -19.58 10.02 5.19
N ALA A 262 -19.68 11.35 5.02
CA ALA A 262 -20.84 11.99 4.40
C ALA A 262 -21.22 11.45 3.01
N ASN A 263 -20.24 11.06 2.22
CA ASN A 263 -20.44 10.65 0.82
C ASN A 263 -20.04 9.20 0.53
N LYS A 264 -19.73 8.43 1.58
CA LYS A 264 -19.21 7.09 1.40
C LYS A 264 -19.40 6.24 2.66
N LEU A 265 -19.83 4.99 2.45
CA LEU A 265 -19.84 3.93 3.45
C LEU A 265 -18.94 2.80 2.96
N GLU A 266 -18.15 2.23 3.85
CA GLU A 266 -17.26 1.11 3.56
C GLU A 266 -17.44 0.01 4.61
N ILE A 267 -17.69 -1.20 4.15
CA ILE A 267 -17.83 -2.39 4.98
C ILE A 267 -16.76 -3.38 4.57
N GLY A 268 -15.92 -3.82 5.49
CA GLY A 268 -14.83 -4.73 5.14
C GLY A 268 -14.33 -5.56 6.32
N MET A 269 -13.54 -6.57 6.01
CA MET A 269 -12.85 -7.40 6.99
C MET A 269 -11.63 -6.67 7.53
N LEU A 270 -11.16 -7.05 8.74
CA LEU A 270 -9.91 -6.50 9.29
C LEU A 270 -8.74 -6.88 8.37
N TYR A 271 -8.59 -8.17 8.11
CA TYR A 271 -7.71 -8.70 7.07
C TYR A 271 -8.50 -9.60 6.12
N PRO A 272 -8.10 -9.74 4.84
CA PRO A 272 -8.80 -10.55 3.85
C PRO A 272 -8.93 -12.01 4.28
N ASP A 273 -10.11 -12.61 4.09
CA ASP A 273 -10.35 -14.02 4.37
C ASP A 273 -9.88 -14.90 3.21
N ILE A 274 -8.60 -15.21 3.19
CA ILE A 274 -7.94 -15.95 2.10
C ILE A 274 -7.37 -17.31 2.52
N LYS A 275 -7.52 -17.71 3.78
CA LYS A 275 -6.94 -18.96 4.30
C LYS A 275 -7.28 -20.18 3.44
N ASN A 276 -8.52 -20.26 2.97
CA ASN A 276 -9.01 -21.37 2.16
C ASN A 276 -9.05 -21.04 0.66
N HIS A 277 -8.40 -19.94 0.24
CA HIS A 277 -8.37 -19.57 -1.16
C HIS A 277 -7.37 -20.46 -1.92
N TYR A 278 -7.77 -20.99 -3.08
CA TYR A 278 -7.01 -22.00 -3.84
C TYR A 278 -5.55 -21.60 -4.17
N VAL A 279 -5.24 -20.31 -4.36
CA VAL A 279 -3.85 -19.86 -4.62
C VAL A 279 -2.98 -19.82 -3.36
N PHE A 280 -3.58 -19.92 -2.16
CA PHE A 280 -2.86 -19.96 -0.89
C PHE A 280 -2.78 -21.37 -0.28
N HIS A 281 -3.24 -22.38 -1.05
CA HIS A 281 -3.07 -23.77 -0.65
C HIS A 281 -1.59 -24.15 -0.52
N GLU A 282 -1.26 -25.06 0.39
CA GLU A 282 0.12 -25.48 0.68
C GLU A 282 0.87 -26.04 -0.52
N SER A 283 0.15 -26.63 -1.48
CA SER A 283 0.75 -27.19 -2.69
C SER A 283 1.13 -26.17 -3.75
N VAL A 284 0.89 -24.88 -3.52
CA VAL A 284 1.15 -23.79 -4.47
C VAL A 284 2.44 -23.08 -4.10
N HIS A 285 3.38 -23.00 -5.03
CA HIS A 285 4.57 -22.16 -4.90
C HIS A 285 4.25 -20.72 -5.25
N ARG A 286 4.60 -19.78 -4.36
CA ARG A 286 4.31 -18.36 -4.51
C ARG A 286 5.58 -17.54 -4.47
N VAL A 287 5.71 -16.62 -5.41
CA VAL A 287 6.80 -15.65 -5.43
C VAL A 287 6.21 -14.25 -5.43
N TYR A 288 6.64 -13.45 -4.49
CA TYR A 288 6.22 -12.06 -4.30
C TYR A 288 7.32 -11.14 -4.80
N LEU A 289 7.09 -10.48 -5.93
CA LEU A 289 8.03 -9.53 -6.51
C LEU A 289 7.72 -8.12 -5.99
N SER A 290 8.73 -7.39 -5.54
CA SER A 290 8.54 -6.00 -5.11
C SER A 290 9.75 -5.13 -5.45
N ALA A 291 9.51 -3.87 -5.82
CA ALA A 291 10.55 -2.85 -5.95
C ALA A 291 10.93 -2.24 -4.62
N THR A 292 10.02 -2.31 -3.67
CA THR A 292 10.19 -1.84 -2.31
C THR A 292 10.49 -3.02 -1.40
N LEU A 293 10.99 -2.75 -0.19
CA LEU A 293 11.06 -3.75 0.87
C LEU A 293 9.74 -3.67 1.66
N PRO A 294 8.67 -4.39 1.27
CA PRO A 294 7.48 -4.42 2.12
C PRO A 294 7.87 -5.08 3.43
N ASN A 295 7.33 -4.58 4.53
CA ASN A 295 7.53 -5.22 5.79
C ASN A 295 6.92 -6.64 5.73
N LEU A 296 7.67 -7.64 6.15
CA LEU A 296 7.20 -9.03 6.13
C LEU A 296 6.00 -9.25 7.06
N ASP A 297 5.89 -8.45 8.12
CA ASP A 297 4.73 -8.47 9.01
C ASP A 297 3.43 -8.03 8.29
N ASP A 298 3.50 -7.03 7.41
CA ASP A 298 2.34 -6.61 6.61
C ASP A 298 1.91 -7.70 5.62
N ILE A 299 2.87 -8.32 4.93
CA ILE A 299 2.62 -9.48 4.08
C ILE A 299 1.99 -10.62 4.88
N THR A 300 2.51 -10.87 6.08
CA THR A 300 2.01 -11.94 6.96
C THR A 300 0.58 -11.68 7.41
N ARG A 301 0.22 -10.44 7.77
CA ARG A 301 -1.16 -10.08 8.13
C ARG A 301 -2.14 -10.30 6.99
N VAL A 302 -1.75 -9.93 5.78
CA VAL A 302 -2.64 -9.96 4.62
C VAL A 302 -2.69 -11.33 3.97
N PHE A 303 -1.53 -11.94 3.70
CA PHE A 303 -1.46 -13.22 3.00
C PHE A 303 -1.44 -14.45 3.92
N GLY A 304 -1.27 -14.28 5.22
CA GLY A 304 -1.16 -15.38 6.17
C GLY A 304 0.15 -16.16 6.09
N VAL A 305 1.13 -15.67 5.33
CA VAL A 305 2.42 -16.31 5.12
C VAL A 305 3.56 -15.33 5.37
N ALA A 306 4.66 -15.82 5.92
CA ALA A 306 5.89 -15.05 6.09
C ALA A 306 6.93 -15.55 5.06
N PRO A 307 6.98 -14.96 3.86
CA PRO A 307 7.91 -15.41 2.84
C PRO A 307 9.35 -15.13 3.26
N SER A 308 10.25 -16.05 2.95
CA SER A 308 11.67 -15.77 3.12
C SER A 308 12.17 -14.86 1.99
N ARG A 309 13.06 -13.92 2.33
CA ARG A 309 13.59 -12.94 1.39
C ARG A 309 14.76 -13.51 0.59
N ILE A 310 14.77 -13.15 -0.68
CA ILE A 310 15.93 -13.25 -1.56
C ILE A 310 16.32 -11.81 -1.89
N GLU A 311 17.36 -11.34 -1.24
CA GLU A 311 17.92 -10.00 -1.43
C GLU A 311 19.38 -10.13 -1.83
N ILE A 312 19.77 -9.33 -2.81
CA ILE A 312 21.16 -9.17 -3.20
C ILE A 312 21.45 -7.70 -3.25
N ASP A 313 22.40 -7.27 -2.46
CA ASP A 313 22.88 -5.90 -2.51
C ASP A 313 23.50 -5.62 -3.88
N ASN A 314 23.07 -4.51 -4.46
CA ASN A 314 23.68 -3.98 -5.68
C ASN A 314 24.44 -2.70 -5.32
N PRO A 315 25.71 -2.80 -4.90
CA PRO A 315 26.50 -1.64 -4.51
C PRO A 315 26.75 -0.67 -5.66
N ASP A 316 26.62 -1.14 -6.90
CA ASP A 316 26.82 -0.31 -8.09
C ASP A 316 25.57 0.48 -8.48
N TYR A 317 24.40 0.27 -7.82
CA TYR A 317 23.18 1.04 -8.08
C TYR A 317 23.21 2.36 -7.32
N ARG A 318 23.71 3.41 -7.96
CA ARG A 318 23.84 4.75 -7.38
C ARG A 318 23.29 5.83 -8.31
N PRO A 319 21.99 5.86 -8.59
CA PRO A 319 21.40 6.93 -9.39
C PRO A 319 21.47 8.25 -8.62
N GLN A 320 21.49 9.37 -9.33
CA GLN A 320 21.52 10.68 -8.73
C GLN A 320 20.12 11.27 -8.60
N ARG A 321 19.61 11.41 -7.37
CA ARG A 321 18.34 12.04 -7.08
C ARG A 321 18.56 13.27 -6.21
N LEU A 322 18.07 14.42 -6.65
CA LEU A 322 17.94 15.56 -5.77
C LEU A 322 16.47 15.76 -5.39
N PHE A 323 16.17 15.68 -4.12
CA PHE A 323 14.87 16.06 -3.55
C PHE A 323 14.87 17.55 -3.22
N VAL A 324 13.83 18.28 -3.69
CA VAL A 324 13.58 19.68 -3.34
C VAL A 324 12.33 19.72 -2.46
N PHE A 325 12.51 20.04 -1.19
CA PHE A 325 11.44 20.12 -0.19
C PHE A 325 10.92 21.54 -0.08
N THR A 326 9.72 21.81 -0.59
CA THR A 326 9.14 23.16 -0.59
C THR A 326 9.01 23.77 0.80
N LYS A 327 8.72 22.94 1.83
CA LYS A 327 8.65 23.38 3.22
C LYS A 327 10.00 23.80 3.83
N LYS A 328 11.11 23.50 3.16
CA LYS A 328 12.46 23.80 3.61
C LYS A 328 13.10 24.95 2.85
N LEU A 329 12.51 25.39 1.74
CA LEU A 329 12.96 26.54 0.99
C LEU A 329 12.82 27.83 1.82
N GLN A 330 13.76 28.75 1.64
CA GLN A 330 13.85 29.98 2.42
C GLN A 330 13.17 31.18 1.73
N PHE A 331 12.11 30.94 0.94
CA PHE A 331 11.26 31.97 0.34
C PHE A 331 9.79 31.62 0.45
N ASP A 332 8.98 32.65 0.67
CA ASP A 332 7.54 32.52 0.88
C ASP A 332 6.80 32.04 -0.36
N ASP A 333 5.63 31.46 -0.18
CA ASP A 333 4.77 30.93 -1.27
C ASP A 333 5.47 29.99 -2.25
N SER A 334 6.56 29.33 -1.81
CA SER A 334 7.43 28.49 -2.64
C SER A 334 6.65 27.44 -3.46
N GLU A 335 5.62 26.81 -2.89
CA GLU A 335 4.77 25.83 -3.59
C GLU A 335 4.01 26.45 -4.76
N LYS A 336 3.40 27.61 -4.55
CA LYS A 336 2.67 28.34 -5.59
C LYS A 336 3.63 28.82 -6.69
N ILE A 337 4.74 29.43 -6.28
CA ILE A 337 5.76 29.96 -7.19
C ILE A 337 6.34 28.83 -8.06
N ILE A 338 6.65 27.67 -7.50
CA ILE A 338 7.16 26.52 -8.26
C ILE A 338 6.11 26.02 -9.25
N ARG A 339 4.84 25.87 -8.84
CA ARG A 339 3.78 25.46 -9.77
C ARG A 339 3.65 26.43 -10.95
N GLU A 340 3.57 27.73 -10.69
CA GLU A 340 3.39 28.77 -11.72
C GLU A 340 4.58 28.88 -12.67
N ASN A 341 5.80 28.61 -12.20
CA ASN A 341 7.04 28.72 -12.98
C ASN A 341 7.63 27.36 -13.41
N LEU A 342 6.84 26.31 -13.40
CA LEU A 342 7.34 24.94 -13.62
C LEU A 342 8.07 24.77 -14.96
N LYS A 343 7.59 25.41 -16.05
CA LYS A 343 8.23 25.39 -17.37
C LYS A 343 9.58 26.10 -17.40
N ASP A 344 9.73 27.14 -16.59
CA ASP A 344 10.97 27.89 -16.50
C ASP A 344 12.03 27.17 -15.65
N ILE A 345 11.56 26.40 -14.66
CA ILE A 345 12.42 25.59 -13.78
C ILE A 345 12.92 24.35 -14.54
N SER A 346 12.04 23.68 -15.28
CA SER A 346 12.38 22.50 -16.06
C SER A 346 11.53 22.43 -17.33
N GLN A 347 12.20 22.29 -18.48
CA GLN A 347 11.54 22.25 -19.79
C GLN A 347 10.52 21.09 -19.88
N LYS A 348 10.78 19.99 -19.20
CA LYS A 348 9.97 18.77 -19.27
C LYS A 348 9.76 18.19 -17.88
N THR A 349 8.51 18.18 -17.40
CA THR A 349 8.19 17.73 -16.05
C THR A 349 7.05 16.71 -16.02
N PHE A 350 7.25 15.63 -15.28
CA PHE A 350 6.21 14.68 -14.94
C PHE A 350 5.62 15.04 -13.58
N VAL A 351 4.30 15.22 -13.51
CA VAL A 351 3.56 15.62 -12.31
C VAL A 351 2.67 14.48 -11.83
N LEU A 352 2.74 14.17 -10.55
CA LEU A 352 1.88 13.21 -9.87
C LEU A 352 1.06 13.90 -8.78
N THR A 353 -0.25 13.69 -8.78
CA THR A 353 -1.17 14.24 -7.78
C THR A 353 -2.01 13.13 -7.12
N PRO A 354 -2.52 13.33 -5.89
CA PRO A 354 -3.33 12.32 -5.20
C PRO A 354 -4.76 12.20 -5.74
N SER A 355 -5.28 13.21 -6.44
CA SER A 355 -6.66 13.22 -6.96
C SER A 355 -6.78 14.02 -8.27
N ASN A 356 -7.93 13.87 -8.94
CA ASN A 356 -8.22 14.63 -10.16
C ASN A 356 -8.42 16.14 -9.87
N GLU A 357 -8.94 16.49 -8.70
CA GLU A 357 -9.11 17.89 -8.28
C GLU A 357 -7.74 18.59 -8.18
N ALA A 358 -6.74 17.90 -7.66
CA ALA A 358 -5.38 18.41 -7.54
C ALA A 358 -4.67 18.63 -8.90
N LEU A 359 -5.25 18.15 -10.01
CA LEU A 359 -4.75 18.44 -11.36
C LEU A 359 -5.15 19.85 -11.86
N THR A 360 -6.09 20.53 -11.20
CA THR A 360 -6.64 21.80 -11.65
C THR A 360 -5.58 22.88 -11.92
N PRO A 361 -4.57 23.10 -11.07
CA PRO A 361 -3.52 24.09 -11.33
C PRO A 361 -2.72 23.79 -12.60
N TYR A 362 -2.54 22.53 -12.94
CA TYR A 362 -1.73 22.11 -14.10
C TYR A 362 -2.47 22.23 -15.43
N LYS A 363 -3.82 22.24 -15.41
CA LYS A 363 -4.65 22.51 -16.60
C LYS A 363 -4.36 23.89 -17.18
N SER A 364 -4.27 24.91 -16.33
CA SER A 364 -3.97 26.29 -16.73
C SER A 364 -2.57 26.45 -17.31
N LEU A 365 -1.62 25.56 -16.96
CA LEU A 365 -0.26 25.53 -17.48
C LEU A 365 -0.16 24.77 -18.82
N GLY A 366 -1.27 24.26 -19.36
CA GLY A 366 -1.29 23.49 -20.60
C GLY A 366 -0.69 22.08 -20.45
N ALA A 367 -0.82 21.45 -19.27
CA ALA A 367 -0.35 20.09 -19.06
C ALA A 367 -1.17 19.08 -19.89
N LEU A 368 -0.51 18.04 -20.35
CA LEU A 368 -1.15 16.85 -20.91
C LEU A 368 -1.81 16.08 -19.77
N ILE A 369 -3.14 16.09 -19.73
CA ILE A 369 -3.94 15.40 -18.71
C ILE A 369 -4.87 14.43 -19.43
N PRO A 370 -4.84 13.12 -19.07
CA PRO A 370 -5.78 12.14 -19.64
C PRO A 370 -7.22 12.43 -19.21
N THR A 371 -8.15 12.23 -20.14
CA THR A 371 -9.59 12.37 -19.86
C THR A 371 -10.19 11.13 -19.21
N ASN A 372 -9.63 9.96 -19.48
CA ASN A 372 -10.02 8.66 -18.91
C ASN A 372 -8.82 7.70 -18.89
N SER A 373 -9.05 6.48 -18.43
CA SER A 373 -7.99 5.46 -18.34
C SER A 373 -7.42 5.03 -19.69
N ASP A 374 -8.21 5.05 -20.74
CA ASP A 374 -7.82 4.59 -22.08
C ASP A 374 -6.97 5.63 -22.82
N ASP A 375 -7.11 6.92 -22.45
CA ASP A 375 -6.32 8.04 -22.98
C ASP A 375 -4.91 8.12 -22.37
N VAL A 376 -4.67 7.44 -21.25
CA VAL A 376 -3.37 7.51 -20.55
C VAL A 376 -2.19 7.10 -21.44
N PRO A 377 -2.21 5.96 -22.15
CA PRO A 377 -1.11 5.58 -23.04
C PRO A 377 -0.83 6.62 -24.12
N THR A 378 -1.88 7.18 -24.72
CA THR A 378 -1.77 8.21 -25.77
C THR A 378 -1.10 9.47 -25.26
N LYS A 379 -1.45 9.95 -24.06
CA LYS A 379 -0.82 11.12 -23.45
C LYS A 379 0.64 10.87 -23.08
N ILE A 380 0.94 9.68 -22.58
CA ILE A 380 2.31 9.27 -22.28
C ILE A 380 3.16 9.24 -23.54
N ASP A 381 2.66 8.64 -24.64
CA ASP A 381 3.38 8.56 -25.90
C ASP A 381 3.60 9.95 -26.53
N SER A 382 2.60 10.82 -26.42
CA SER A 382 2.72 12.22 -26.84
C SER A 382 3.80 12.96 -26.04
N PHE A 383 3.79 12.77 -24.69
CA PHE A 383 4.80 13.36 -23.82
C PHE A 383 6.21 12.81 -24.09
N LYS A 384 6.34 11.50 -24.34
CA LYS A 384 7.65 10.90 -24.68
C LYS A 384 8.27 11.52 -25.93
N LYS A 385 7.46 11.79 -26.95
CA LYS A 385 7.89 12.38 -28.24
C LYS A 385 8.18 13.88 -28.15
N ALA A 386 7.58 14.58 -27.18
CA ALA A 386 7.77 16.01 -27.01
C ALA A 386 9.16 16.30 -26.42
N THR A 387 9.75 17.42 -26.79
CA THR A 387 11.01 17.94 -26.22
C THR A 387 10.78 18.72 -24.93
N GLU A 388 9.59 19.31 -24.78
CA GLU A 388 9.19 20.11 -23.62
C GLU A 388 7.72 19.85 -23.25
N GLY A 389 7.32 20.23 -22.05
CA GLY A 389 5.93 20.21 -21.60
C GLY A 389 5.74 19.54 -20.24
N ILE A 390 4.48 19.48 -19.83
CA ILE A 390 4.06 18.90 -18.55
C ILE A 390 3.10 17.73 -18.85
N LEU A 391 3.38 16.58 -18.28
CA LEU A 391 2.41 15.47 -18.17
C LEU A 391 1.94 15.40 -16.72
N ALA A 392 0.64 15.52 -16.47
CA ALA A 392 0.09 15.48 -15.13
C ALA A 392 -0.93 14.34 -14.98
N LEU A 393 -0.72 13.48 -13.98
CA LEU A 393 -1.52 12.28 -13.73
C LEU A 393 -1.99 12.23 -12.28
N ALA A 394 -3.26 11.87 -12.09
CA ALA A 394 -3.83 11.66 -10.76
C ALA A 394 -3.76 10.20 -10.35
N ASN A 395 -3.32 9.95 -9.12
CA ASN A 395 -3.30 8.62 -8.47
C ASN A 395 -2.65 7.50 -9.33
N ARG A 396 -1.62 7.87 -10.12
CA ARG A 396 -0.89 6.97 -11.02
C ARG A 396 0.58 6.85 -10.60
N TYR A 397 0.78 6.50 -9.34
CA TYR A 397 2.12 6.29 -8.79
C TYR A 397 2.80 5.02 -9.33
N ASP A 398 2.01 4.10 -9.92
CA ASP A 398 2.44 2.78 -10.39
C ASP A 398 2.32 2.64 -11.91
N GLY A 399 3.15 1.77 -12.52
CA GLY A 399 2.97 1.27 -13.88
C GLY A 399 3.35 2.20 -15.02
N ILE A 400 3.85 3.42 -14.75
CA ILE A 400 4.25 4.37 -15.78
C ILE A 400 5.71 4.71 -15.61
N ASP A 401 6.50 4.44 -16.64
CA ASP A 401 7.93 4.71 -16.63
C ASP A 401 8.31 5.74 -17.68
N MET A 402 9.20 6.64 -17.27
CA MET A 402 9.81 7.67 -18.11
C MET A 402 11.31 7.43 -18.26
N PRO A 403 11.72 6.35 -19.00
CA PRO A 403 13.09 5.87 -19.00
C PRO A 403 14.05 6.83 -19.69
N GLY A 404 15.27 6.86 -19.19
CA GLY A 404 16.41 7.54 -19.80
C GLY A 404 16.11 9.01 -20.09
N GLY A 405 16.52 9.54 -21.23
CA GLY A 405 16.32 10.92 -21.64
C GLY A 405 14.86 11.39 -21.82
N THR A 406 13.86 10.59 -21.42
CA THR A 406 12.44 10.98 -21.56
C THR A 406 12.07 12.15 -20.66
N CYS A 407 12.41 12.09 -19.37
CA CYS A 407 12.13 13.13 -18.39
C CYS A 407 13.00 12.95 -17.14
N HIS A 408 13.67 14.03 -16.72
CA HIS A 408 14.52 14.06 -15.52
C HIS A 408 13.97 14.96 -14.41
N SER A 409 12.74 15.46 -14.55
CA SER A 409 12.07 16.28 -13.54
C SER A 409 10.75 15.64 -13.15
N LEU A 410 10.61 15.35 -11.85
CA LEU A 410 9.40 14.83 -11.25
C LEU A 410 8.87 15.81 -10.22
N LEU A 411 7.57 16.06 -10.24
CA LEU A 411 6.90 16.83 -9.21
C LEU A 411 5.79 15.99 -8.58
N ILE A 412 5.84 15.83 -7.26
CA ILE A 412 4.79 15.16 -6.50
C ILE A 412 4.07 16.22 -5.67
N ASP A 413 2.81 16.47 -6.01
CA ASP A 413 1.97 17.49 -5.38
C ASP A 413 0.91 16.85 -4.51
N GLY A 414 1.27 16.63 -3.25
CA GLY A 414 0.41 16.07 -2.22
C GLY A 414 0.68 14.59 -1.90
N LEU A 415 0.28 14.21 -0.70
CA LEU A 415 0.50 12.85 -0.18
C LEU A 415 -0.40 11.84 -0.93
N PRO A 416 0.14 10.72 -1.43
CA PRO A 416 -0.66 9.69 -2.05
C PRO A 416 -1.59 9.04 -1.00
N TYR A 417 -2.90 9.23 -1.16
CA TYR A 417 -3.87 8.58 -0.28
C TYR A 417 -4.18 7.16 -0.74
N THR A 418 -4.37 6.28 0.23
CA THR A 418 -5.08 5.02 0.02
C THR A 418 -6.58 5.33 0.07
N GLY A 419 -7.34 4.94 -0.94
CA GLY A 419 -8.71 5.41 -1.12
C GLY A 419 -9.76 4.77 -0.21
N THR A 420 -9.41 3.98 0.84
CA THR A 420 -10.37 3.30 1.70
C THR A 420 -10.63 4.07 2.98
N LEU A 421 -11.88 4.11 3.46
CA LEU A 421 -12.23 4.73 4.74
C LEU A 421 -11.57 4.00 5.91
N LYS A 422 -11.46 2.67 5.82
CA LYS A 422 -10.75 1.85 6.79
C LYS A 422 -9.31 2.31 6.97
N THR A 423 -8.56 2.43 5.88
CA THR A 423 -7.16 2.87 5.94
C THR A 423 -7.04 4.31 6.44
N ARG A 424 -7.95 5.19 6.04
CA ARG A 424 -8.00 6.56 6.54
C ARG A 424 -8.29 6.58 8.05
N PHE A 425 -9.29 5.84 8.53
CA PHE A 425 -9.62 5.74 9.94
C PHE A 425 -8.43 5.25 10.76
N PHE A 426 -7.82 4.13 10.38
CA PHE A 426 -6.67 3.59 11.09
C PHE A 426 -5.46 4.53 11.07
N SER A 427 -5.24 5.30 10.00
CA SER A 427 -4.17 6.30 9.97
C SER A 427 -4.47 7.47 10.91
N GLU A 428 -5.71 7.90 11.03
CA GLU A 428 -6.12 9.01 11.87
C GLU A 428 -6.14 8.65 13.36
N TYR A 429 -6.58 7.45 13.72
CA TYR A 429 -6.70 7.01 15.11
C TYR A 429 -5.49 6.25 15.65
N PHE A 430 -4.67 5.67 14.78
CA PHE A 430 -3.52 4.85 15.19
C PHE A 430 -2.17 5.39 14.72
N HIS A 431 -2.09 6.64 14.28
CA HIS A 431 -0.92 7.21 13.64
C HIS A 431 0.35 7.27 14.51
N ASN A 432 0.23 7.21 15.82
CA ASN A 432 1.37 7.18 16.74
C ASN A 432 1.86 5.79 17.08
N HIS A 433 1.10 4.78 16.72
CA HIS A 433 1.51 3.42 16.94
C HIS A 433 2.18 2.88 15.69
N ARG A 434 3.09 1.95 15.86
CA ARG A 434 3.89 1.29 14.81
C ARG A 434 3.02 0.60 13.74
N ASN A 435 1.88 1.17 13.42
CA ASN A 435 1.03 0.69 12.35
C ASN A 435 1.77 0.89 11.02
N SER A 436 2.70 -0.04 10.81
CA SER A 436 3.57 -0.05 9.65
C SER A 436 2.77 -0.16 8.37
N PHE A 437 1.62 -0.85 8.40
CA PHE A 437 0.83 -1.19 7.24
C PHE A 437 0.44 0.02 6.37
N LEU A 438 -0.15 1.06 6.97
CA LEU A 438 -0.54 2.25 6.20
C LEU A 438 0.65 3.08 5.76
N ARG A 439 1.63 3.20 6.65
CA ARG A 439 2.87 3.89 6.33
C ARG A 439 3.64 3.17 5.23
N SER A 440 3.66 1.83 5.24
CA SER A 440 4.31 1.03 4.20
C SER A 440 3.64 1.18 2.84
N ILE A 441 2.29 1.27 2.78
CA ILE A 441 1.57 1.53 1.53
C ILE A 441 1.93 2.91 0.96
N ILE A 442 1.94 3.95 1.78
CA ILE A 442 2.33 5.30 1.36
C ILE A 442 3.80 5.30 0.92
N ALA A 443 4.69 4.72 1.71
CA ALA A 443 6.10 4.58 1.39
C ALA A 443 6.30 3.87 0.04
N SER A 444 5.61 2.76 -0.19
CA SER A 444 5.70 2.01 -1.43
C SER A 444 5.29 2.84 -2.64
N LYS A 445 4.19 3.60 -2.54
CA LYS A 445 3.76 4.52 -3.59
C LYS A 445 4.78 5.62 -3.85
N LEU A 446 5.35 6.21 -2.80
CA LEU A 446 6.37 7.25 -2.92
C LEU A 446 7.67 6.71 -3.52
N ILE A 447 8.17 5.57 -3.06
CA ILE A 447 9.38 4.95 -3.60
C ILE A 447 9.21 4.64 -5.09
N GLN A 448 8.04 4.16 -5.49
CA GLN A 448 7.75 3.93 -6.91
C GLN A 448 7.67 5.24 -7.68
N ALA A 449 7.01 6.27 -7.14
CA ALA A 449 7.00 7.59 -7.74
C ALA A 449 8.41 8.14 -7.93
N PHE A 450 9.26 8.07 -6.91
CA PHE A 450 10.67 8.51 -6.96
C PHE A 450 11.49 7.75 -8.01
N GLY A 451 11.11 6.52 -8.30
CA GLY A 451 11.75 5.69 -9.33
C GLY A 451 11.25 5.92 -10.76
N ARG A 452 10.23 6.79 -11.00
CA ARG A 452 9.64 6.94 -12.34
C ARG A 452 10.55 7.58 -13.36
N THR A 453 11.43 8.46 -12.93
CA THR A 453 12.40 9.18 -13.74
C THR A 453 13.81 8.58 -13.66
N ILE A 454 13.97 7.44 -12.96
CA ILE A 454 15.25 6.79 -12.71
C ILE A 454 15.13 5.29 -12.97
N ARG A 455 15.99 4.76 -13.84
CA ARG A 455 16.02 3.32 -14.18
C ARG A 455 17.41 2.69 -14.19
N ALA A 456 18.44 3.44 -14.49
CA ALA A 456 19.81 2.97 -14.61
C ALA A 456 20.71 3.63 -13.58
N ASN A 457 21.90 3.06 -13.37
CA ASN A 457 22.89 3.59 -12.45
C ASN A 457 23.36 5.02 -12.77
N ASN A 458 23.34 5.38 -14.04
CA ASN A 458 23.73 6.68 -14.54
C ASN A 458 22.55 7.64 -14.77
N ASP A 459 21.32 7.25 -14.38
CA ASP A 459 20.17 8.14 -14.43
C ASP A 459 20.24 9.20 -13.33
N TYR A 460 19.65 10.33 -13.62
CA TYR A 460 19.55 11.47 -12.69
C TYR A 460 18.16 12.09 -12.73
N SER A 461 17.75 12.69 -11.63
CA SER A 461 16.45 13.37 -11.56
C SER A 461 16.41 14.42 -10.46
N VAL A 462 15.66 15.51 -10.71
CA VAL A 462 15.19 16.44 -9.69
C VAL A 462 13.76 16.07 -9.31
N ILE A 463 13.50 15.92 -8.02
CA ILE A 463 12.22 15.51 -7.47
C ILE A 463 11.68 16.60 -6.54
N PHE A 464 10.67 17.32 -6.99
CA PHE A 464 10.00 18.37 -6.22
C PHE A 464 8.92 17.77 -5.33
N ILE A 465 8.99 18.03 -4.02
CA ILE A 465 8.05 17.57 -3.00
C ILE A 465 7.18 18.75 -2.56
N LEU A 466 5.93 18.77 -3.02
CA LEU A 466 4.95 19.81 -2.74
C LEU A 466 3.85 19.31 -1.80
N GLY A 467 3.22 20.23 -1.09
CA GLY A 467 2.17 19.95 -0.12
C GLY A 467 2.71 19.67 1.30
N SER A 468 2.19 20.42 2.27
CA SER A 468 2.65 20.37 3.67
C SER A 468 2.63 18.95 4.26
N LYS A 469 1.55 18.17 3.99
CA LYS A 469 1.42 16.79 4.48
C LYS A 469 2.47 15.86 3.86
N LEU A 470 2.76 15.99 2.56
CA LEU A 470 3.77 15.18 1.90
C LEU A 470 5.17 15.51 2.41
N ASN A 471 5.52 16.80 2.47
CA ASN A 471 6.80 17.26 3.04
C ASN A 471 7.00 16.69 4.45
N SER A 472 6.02 16.89 5.34
CA SER A 472 6.10 16.40 6.72
C SER A 472 6.21 14.88 6.79
N TRP A 473 5.52 14.15 5.92
CA TRP A 473 5.57 12.68 5.91
C TRP A 473 6.96 12.15 5.49
N VAL A 474 7.55 12.71 4.44
CA VAL A 474 8.88 12.26 3.93
C VAL A 474 10.00 12.60 4.91
N ILE A 475 9.93 13.78 5.54
CA ILE A 475 10.97 14.25 6.49
C ILE A 475 10.85 13.53 7.85
N ASN A 476 9.70 12.95 8.19
CA ASN A 476 9.48 12.35 9.50
C ASN A 476 10.44 11.16 9.76
N MET A 477 11.16 11.24 10.87
CA MET A 477 12.15 10.24 11.30
C MET A 477 11.54 8.83 11.42
N ASP A 478 10.29 8.70 11.88
CA ASP A 478 9.61 7.41 12.00
C ASP A 478 9.33 6.73 10.66
N ASN A 479 9.31 7.49 9.56
CA ASN A 479 9.09 6.97 8.22
C ASN A 479 10.39 6.58 7.51
N LYS A 480 11.55 6.94 8.05
CA LYS A 480 12.87 6.60 7.49
C LYS A 480 13.06 5.11 7.28
N LYS A 481 12.55 4.30 8.20
CA LYS A 481 12.63 2.84 8.15
C LYS A 481 12.00 2.19 6.91
N PHE A 482 11.18 2.92 6.17
CA PHE A 482 10.58 2.42 4.93
C PHE A 482 11.43 2.70 3.69
N PHE A 483 12.46 3.54 3.80
CA PHE A 483 13.36 3.86 2.71
C PHE A 483 14.63 3.03 2.81
N LYS A 484 15.14 2.57 1.68
CA LYS A 484 16.49 1.99 1.63
C LYS A 484 17.53 3.06 1.93
N SER A 485 18.71 2.63 2.41
CA SER A 485 19.78 3.53 2.82
C SER A 485 20.15 4.55 1.72
N ASP A 486 20.28 4.11 0.47
CA ASP A 486 20.63 4.96 -0.67
C ASP A 486 19.59 6.07 -0.93
N LEU A 487 18.30 5.73 -0.83
CA LEU A 487 17.22 6.69 -1.00
C LEU A 487 17.09 7.64 0.19
N TYR A 488 17.32 7.12 1.39
CA TYR A 488 17.32 7.94 2.58
C TYR A 488 18.46 8.97 2.56
N GLU A 489 19.64 8.56 2.11
CA GLU A 489 20.78 9.45 1.91
C GLU A 489 20.45 10.59 0.92
N ASP A 490 19.82 10.28 -0.20
CA ASP A 490 19.35 11.28 -1.18
C ASP A 490 18.35 12.27 -0.56
N ILE A 491 17.44 11.79 0.30
CA ILE A 491 16.48 12.63 1.03
C ILE A 491 17.21 13.59 1.98
N GLU A 492 18.18 13.12 2.76
CA GLU A 492 18.95 13.96 3.70
C GLU A 492 19.77 15.04 2.96
N ILE A 493 20.41 14.67 1.85
CA ILE A 493 21.09 15.64 0.97
C ILE A 493 20.11 16.69 0.48
N GLY A 494 18.93 16.27 0.02
CA GLY A 494 17.88 17.14 -0.49
C GLY A 494 17.33 18.11 0.57
N ILE A 495 17.16 17.67 1.82
CA ILE A 495 16.78 18.54 2.93
C ILE A 495 17.83 19.63 3.14
N GLY A 496 19.11 19.26 3.27
CA GLY A 496 20.19 20.21 3.49
C GLY A 496 20.32 21.22 2.37
N ILE A 497 20.19 20.82 1.10
CA ILE A 497 20.21 21.74 -0.05
C ILE A 497 18.98 22.66 -0.04
N SER A 498 17.79 22.12 0.21
CA SER A 498 16.57 22.94 0.22
C SER A 498 16.62 24.05 1.27
N GLU A 499 17.27 23.83 2.40
CA GLU A 499 17.46 24.83 3.46
C GLU A 499 18.41 25.99 3.05
N THR A 500 19.15 25.86 1.97
CA THR A 500 20.05 26.91 1.47
C THR A 500 19.48 27.75 0.34
N VAL A 501 18.37 27.29 -0.30
CA VAL A 501 17.78 27.97 -1.45
C VAL A 501 16.80 29.06 -0.98
N SER A 502 17.12 30.32 -1.29
CA SER A 502 16.42 31.51 -0.81
C SER A 502 15.60 32.26 -1.89
N SER A 503 15.66 31.81 -3.15
CA SER A 503 14.92 32.43 -4.24
C SER A 503 14.59 31.45 -5.38
N LEU A 504 13.64 31.85 -6.24
CA LEU A 504 13.30 31.09 -7.45
C LEU A 504 14.50 31.02 -8.42
N ASP A 505 15.29 32.09 -8.52
CA ASP A 505 16.46 32.12 -9.44
C ASP A 505 17.55 31.16 -8.97
N GLU A 506 17.80 31.08 -7.67
CA GLU A 506 18.70 30.07 -7.11
C GLU A 506 18.19 28.65 -7.36
N LEU A 507 16.86 28.42 -7.21
CA LEU A 507 16.24 27.13 -7.52
C LEU A 507 16.39 26.75 -8.99
N LYS A 508 16.19 27.71 -9.92
CA LYS A 508 16.41 27.51 -11.36
C LYS A 508 17.87 27.18 -11.67
N SER A 509 18.82 27.92 -11.05
CA SER A 509 20.23 27.67 -11.20
C SER A 509 20.63 26.27 -10.73
N LEU A 510 20.20 25.88 -9.52
CA LEU A 510 20.42 24.54 -8.97
C LEU A 510 19.86 23.45 -9.87
N THR A 511 18.63 23.62 -10.33
CA THR A 511 17.97 22.64 -11.23
C THR A 511 18.75 22.49 -12.54
N LYS A 512 19.25 23.58 -13.09
CA LYS A 512 20.07 23.60 -14.32
C LYS A 512 21.39 22.84 -14.14
N GLU A 513 22.09 23.02 -13.01
CA GLU A 513 23.33 22.28 -12.67
C GLU A 513 23.08 20.76 -12.70
N ILE A 514 21.98 20.32 -12.08
CA ILE A 514 21.65 18.90 -11.96
C ILE A 514 21.20 18.33 -13.31
N LEU A 515 20.27 18.99 -13.99
CA LEU A 515 19.78 18.54 -15.30
C LEU A 515 20.87 18.60 -16.37
N GLY A 516 21.82 19.53 -16.24
CA GLY A 516 23.02 19.64 -17.08
C GLY A 516 24.13 18.66 -16.74
N GLN A 517 24.01 17.92 -15.62
CA GLN A 517 25.02 16.98 -15.16
C GLN A 517 26.42 17.58 -15.10
N THR A 518 26.53 18.80 -14.53
CA THR A 518 27.81 19.52 -14.44
C THR A 518 28.81 18.76 -13.54
N ASP A 519 30.09 18.96 -13.78
CA ASP A 519 31.13 18.33 -12.97
C ASP A 519 31.08 18.79 -11.51
N ALA A 520 30.70 20.06 -11.28
CA ALA A 520 30.51 20.59 -9.92
C ALA A 520 29.43 19.82 -9.15
N TRP A 521 28.28 19.55 -9.79
CA TRP A 521 27.22 18.75 -9.20
C TRP A 521 27.68 17.31 -8.91
N LYS A 522 28.32 16.65 -9.86
CA LYS A 522 28.77 15.25 -9.70
C LYS A 522 29.75 15.10 -8.53
N VAL A 523 30.75 15.98 -8.46
CA VAL A 523 31.73 15.97 -7.36
C VAL A 523 31.04 16.19 -6.02
N PHE A 524 30.20 17.22 -5.93
CA PHE A 524 29.45 17.50 -4.70
C PHE A 524 28.60 16.32 -4.24
N PHE A 525 27.84 15.70 -5.16
CA PHE A 525 26.94 14.61 -4.83
C PHE A 525 27.69 13.37 -4.35
N GLU A 526 28.79 13.00 -5.01
CA GLU A 526 29.66 11.90 -4.60
C GLU A 526 30.32 12.14 -3.22
N GLU A 527 30.82 13.35 -2.97
CA GLU A 527 31.39 13.70 -1.67
C GLU A 527 30.35 13.60 -0.55
N LYS A 528 29.14 14.08 -0.78
CA LYS A 528 28.06 14.00 0.21
C LYS A 528 27.63 12.56 0.48
N LYS A 529 27.45 11.74 -0.56
CA LYS A 529 27.11 10.33 -0.40
C LYS A 529 28.17 9.53 0.35
N ASN A 530 29.42 9.75 0.07
CA ASN A 530 30.53 9.06 0.75
C ASN A 530 30.67 9.46 2.23
N GLY A 531 30.13 10.60 2.63
CA GLY A 531 30.13 11.10 4.01
C GLY A 531 29.01 10.58 4.90
N LEU A 532 27.97 9.99 4.33
CA LEU A 532 26.81 9.50 5.08
C LEU A 532 27.04 8.05 5.56
N LYS A 533 26.58 7.76 6.78
CA LYS A 533 26.63 6.40 7.32
C LYS A 533 25.37 5.64 6.87
N PRO A 534 25.49 4.37 6.45
CA PRO A 534 24.33 3.53 6.19
C PRO A 534 23.37 3.52 7.37
N VAL A 535 22.09 3.68 7.12
CA VAL A 535 21.05 3.62 8.15
C VAL A 535 20.59 2.18 8.28
N GLU A 536 20.75 1.60 9.46
CA GLU A 536 20.14 0.31 9.78
C GLU A 536 18.62 0.50 9.96
N VAL A 537 17.83 -0.10 9.07
CA VAL A 537 16.41 0.20 8.92
C VAL A 537 15.57 -0.44 10.03
N LEU A 538 15.87 -1.70 10.37
CA LEU A 538 15.26 -2.49 11.46
C LEU A 538 16.26 -3.57 11.88
N SER A 539 16.40 -3.82 13.18
CA SER A 539 17.18 -4.98 13.61
C SER A 539 16.45 -6.27 13.22
N ARG A 540 17.17 -7.34 12.96
CA ARG A 540 16.59 -8.65 12.66
C ARG A 540 15.66 -9.15 13.79
N GLU A 541 15.98 -8.81 15.03
CA GLU A 541 15.17 -9.17 16.20
C GLU A 541 13.82 -8.46 16.20
N GLU A 542 13.79 -7.15 15.89
CA GLU A 542 12.56 -6.37 15.76
C GLU A 542 11.70 -6.87 14.60
N GLU A 543 12.30 -7.20 13.47
CA GLU A 543 11.56 -7.78 12.34
C GLU A 543 10.93 -9.11 12.71
N GLN A 544 11.66 -10.02 13.36
CA GLN A 544 11.14 -11.31 13.80
C GLN A 544 10.01 -11.16 14.84
N LYS A 545 10.14 -10.20 15.76
CA LYS A 545 9.09 -9.87 16.72
C LYS A 545 7.82 -9.40 16.02
N ASN A 546 7.95 -8.50 15.04
CA ASN A 546 6.82 -7.97 14.27
C ASN A 546 6.13 -9.09 13.45
N ILE A 547 6.90 -9.98 12.82
CA ILE A 547 6.37 -11.14 12.09
C ILE A 547 5.63 -12.09 13.04
N SER A 548 6.17 -12.36 14.23
CA SER A 548 5.52 -13.23 15.22
C SER A 548 4.18 -12.66 15.66
N LEU A 549 4.12 -11.36 15.91
CA LEU A 549 2.87 -10.67 16.23
C LEU A 549 1.87 -10.71 15.06
N ALA A 550 2.34 -10.46 13.85
CA ALA A 550 1.49 -10.53 12.66
C ALA A 550 0.87 -11.91 12.43
N LYS A 551 1.59 -12.98 12.78
CA LYS A 551 1.05 -14.36 12.77
C LYS A 551 -0.07 -14.52 13.78
N ILE A 552 0.09 -13.97 14.99
CA ILE A 552 -0.96 -13.99 16.02
C ILE A 552 -2.20 -13.23 15.56
N GLU A 553 -2.02 -12.02 15.04
CA GLU A 553 -3.10 -11.19 14.50
C GLU A 553 -3.82 -11.89 13.34
N ARG A 554 -3.07 -12.54 12.45
CA ARG A 554 -3.62 -13.31 11.35
C ARG A 554 -4.42 -14.51 11.84
N GLU A 555 -3.93 -15.27 12.81
CA GLU A 555 -4.62 -16.42 13.37
C GLU A 555 -5.92 -16.00 14.09
N ILE A 556 -5.90 -14.88 14.83
CA ILE A 556 -7.11 -14.29 15.42
C ILE A 556 -8.13 -13.99 14.31
N ASN A 557 -7.72 -13.33 13.24
CA ASN A 557 -8.60 -13.03 12.12
C ASN A 557 -9.18 -14.30 11.48
N ASP A 558 -8.37 -15.30 11.23
CA ASP A 558 -8.79 -16.55 10.60
C ASP A 558 -9.79 -17.32 11.47
N LEU A 559 -9.57 -17.38 12.78
CA LEU A 559 -10.50 -17.99 13.75
C LEU A 559 -11.81 -17.19 13.82
N PHE A 560 -11.74 -15.88 13.87
CA PHE A 560 -12.90 -15.00 13.87
C PHE A 560 -13.72 -15.15 12.58
N MET A 561 -13.08 -15.13 11.41
CA MET A 561 -13.74 -15.31 10.11
C MET A 561 -14.36 -16.72 9.95
N ALA A 562 -13.79 -17.73 10.59
CA ALA A 562 -14.31 -19.09 10.64
C ALA A 562 -15.42 -19.31 11.68
N ALA A 563 -15.80 -18.28 12.46
CA ALA A 563 -16.71 -18.37 13.62
C ALA A 563 -16.24 -19.33 14.74
N ASN A 564 -14.94 -19.58 14.82
CA ASN A 564 -14.32 -20.34 15.93
C ASN A 564 -14.12 -19.41 17.13
N TYR A 565 -15.24 -18.94 17.69
CA TYR A 565 -15.24 -17.86 18.67
C TYR A 565 -14.52 -18.22 19.98
N ARG A 566 -14.57 -19.48 20.43
CA ARG A 566 -13.87 -19.90 21.68
C ARG A 566 -12.37 -19.83 21.53
N GLU A 567 -11.82 -20.44 20.46
CA GLU A 567 -10.39 -20.44 20.20
C GLU A 567 -9.89 -19.02 19.93
N CYS A 568 -10.69 -18.21 19.20
CA CYS A 568 -10.38 -16.81 18.95
C CYS A 568 -10.27 -16.01 20.27
N LEU A 569 -11.23 -16.17 21.18
CA LEU A 569 -11.24 -15.53 22.50
C LEU A 569 -10.01 -15.93 23.32
N GLU A 570 -9.72 -17.23 23.42
CA GLU A 570 -8.57 -17.74 24.16
C GLU A 570 -7.24 -17.23 23.59
N LEU A 571 -7.11 -17.19 22.27
CA LEU A 571 -5.92 -16.69 21.60
C LEU A 571 -5.69 -15.20 21.89
N ILE A 572 -6.74 -14.36 21.83
CA ILE A 572 -6.66 -12.93 22.17
C ILE A 572 -6.24 -12.76 23.63
N LEU A 573 -6.89 -13.47 24.55
CA LEU A 573 -6.62 -13.36 25.99
C LEU A 573 -5.22 -13.83 26.36
N LYS A 574 -4.72 -14.87 25.71
CA LYS A 574 -3.36 -15.39 25.91
C LYS A 574 -2.28 -14.38 25.47
N ASN A 575 -2.53 -13.62 24.39
CA ASN A 575 -1.53 -12.75 23.78
C ASN A 575 -1.74 -11.25 24.08
N GLN A 576 -2.54 -10.91 25.12
CA GLN A 576 -2.86 -9.51 25.46
C GLN A 576 -1.64 -8.63 25.67
N SER A 577 -0.60 -9.13 26.35
CA SER A 577 0.63 -8.38 26.63
C SER A 577 1.38 -8.02 25.36
N ASP A 578 1.47 -8.95 24.43
CA ASP A 578 2.18 -8.74 23.16
C ASP A 578 1.43 -7.78 22.27
N LEU A 579 0.11 -7.95 22.12
CA LEU A 579 -0.75 -7.03 21.38
C LEU A 579 -0.73 -5.61 21.97
N ALA A 580 -0.80 -5.47 23.30
CA ALA A 580 -0.73 -4.19 23.98
C ALA A 580 0.65 -3.53 23.88
N SER A 581 1.72 -4.30 23.92
CA SER A 581 3.09 -3.78 23.78
C SER A 581 3.36 -3.23 22.37
N TYR A 582 2.67 -3.76 21.37
CA TYR A 582 2.74 -3.29 20.01
C TYR A 582 1.91 -2.00 19.81
N SER A 583 0.66 -2.00 20.27
CA SER A 583 -0.22 -0.84 20.16
C SER A 583 -1.43 -0.98 21.09
N GLN A 584 -1.60 -0.05 22.03
CA GLN A 584 -2.78 -0.01 22.90
C GLN A 584 -4.10 0.09 22.11
N PRO A 585 -4.25 1.00 21.13
CA PRO A 585 -5.48 1.06 20.34
C PRO A 585 -5.79 -0.24 19.58
N ILE A 586 -4.77 -0.95 19.06
CA ILE A 586 -4.97 -2.26 18.44
C ILE A 586 -5.47 -3.26 19.47
N MET A 587 -4.94 -3.22 20.69
CA MET A 587 -5.45 -4.08 21.79
C MET A 587 -6.93 -3.78 22.07
N GLY A 588 -7.36 -2.50 22.03
CA GLY A 588 -8.77 -2.12 22.18
C GLY A 588 -9.67 -2.77 21.13
N LEU A 589 -9.22 -2.77 19.86
CA LEU A 589 -9.93 -3.45 18.77
C LEU A 589 -10.04 -4.98 19.02
N TYR A 590 -8.96 -5.63 19.44
CA TYR A 590 -8.98 -7.08 19.74
C TYR A 590 -9.83 -7.40 20.96
N LEU A 591 -9.88 -6.55 21.97
CA LEU A 591 -10.81 -6.70 23.10
C LEU A 591 -12.27 -6.57 22.65
N SER A 592 -12.56 -5.71 21.67
CA SER A 592 -13.88 -5.62 21.05
C SER A 592 -14.26 -6.90 20.31
N ILE A 593 -13.33 -7.49 19.55
CA ILE A 593 -13.51 -8.79 18.91
C ILE A 593 -13.72 -9.87 19.97
N ALA A 594 -12.95 -9.88 21.05
CA ALA A 594 -13.11 -10.82 22.15
C ALA A 594 -14.48 -10.70 22.83
N ALA A 595 -15.01 -9.49 22.98
CA ALA A 595 -16.35 -9.27 23.50
C ALA A 595 -17.45 -9.78 22.55
N ILE A 596 -17.26 -9.67 21.23
CA ILE A 596 -18.15 -10.32 20.23
C ILE A 596 -18.07 -11.84 20.37
N CYS A 597 -16.87 -12.42 20.51
CA CYS A 597 -16.71 -13.86 20.74
C CYS A 597 -17.44 -14.32 22.02
N CYS A 598 -17.40 -13.51 23.09
CA CYS A 598 -18.18 -13.79 24.31
C CYS A 598 -19.68 -13.75 24.07
N LEU A 599 -20.19 -12.80 23.29
CA LEU A 599 -21.62 -12.74 22.91
C LEU A 599 -22.06 -14.04 22.22
N GLU A 600 -21.30 -14.48 21.23
CA GLU A 600 -21.60 -15.68 20.43
C GLU A 600 -21.48 -17.00 21.22
N THR A 601 -20.67 -17.00 22.26
CA THR A 601 -20.46 -18.19 23.12
C THR A 601 -21.23 -18.14 24.41
N ASN A 602 -22.04 -17.10 24.68
CA ASN A 602 -22.72 -16.82 25.93
C ASN A 602 -21.76 -16.77 27.14
N ASP A 603 -20.55 -16.23 26.95
CA ASP A 603 -19.55 -16.07 28.00
C ASP A 603 -19.83 -14.83 28.86
N VAL A 604 -19.78 -14.99 30.16
CA VAL A 604 -20.10 -13.93 31.14
C VAL A 604 -19.13 -12.73 31.09
N ARG A 605 -17.94 -12.88 30.48
CA ARG A 605 -16.90 -11.84 30.39
C ARG A 605 -17.21 -10.75 29.36
N VAL A 606 -18.32 -10.83 28.62
CA VAL A 606 -18.66 -9.86 27.58
C VAL A 606 -18.65 -8.43 28.08
N GLY A 607 -19.24 -8.17 29.28
CA GLY A 607 -19.28 -6.83 29.89
C GLY A 607 -17.89 -6.32 30.30
N GLU A 608 -17.08 -7.18 30.92
CA GLU A 608 -15.70 -6.85 31.31
C GLU A 608 -14.84 -6.49 30.10
N LEU A 609 -14.84 -7.33 29.07
CA LEU A 609 -14.01 -7.12 27.88
C LEU A 609 -14.44 -5.90 27.08
N SER A 610 -15.76 -5.67 26.97
CA SER A 610 -16.31 -4.47 26.33
C SER A 610 -15.89 -3.20 27.08
N ALA A 611 -15.93 -3.21 28.42
CA ALA A 611 -15.49 -2.08 29.22
C ALA A 611 -13.98 -1.82 29.14
N ARG A 612 -13.18 -2.87 29.08
CA ARG A 612 -11.74 -2.74 28.87
C ARG A 612 -11.43 -2.16 27.49
N ALA A 613 -12.16 -2.57 26.47
CA ALA A 613 -12.06 -2.00 25.12
C ALA A 613 -12.43 -0.52 25.12
N TYR A 614 -13.55 -0.17 25.78
CA TYR A 614 -14.01 1.21 25.99
C TYR A 614 -12.95 2.07 26.70
N GLY A 615 -12.36 1.57 27.78
CA GLY A 615 -11.31 2.25 28.51
C GLY A 615 -10.06 2.57 27.68
N ILE A 616 -9.81 1.83 26.60
CA ILE A 616 -8.75 2.15 25.62
C ILE A 616 -9.23 3.20 24.62
N ASN A 617 -10.42 3.01 24.07
CA ASN A 617 -11.08 3.97 23.19
C ASN A 617 -12.60 3.71 23.21
N PRO A 618 -13.44 4.72 23.49
CA PRO A 618 -14.89 4.58 23.56
C PRO A 618 -15.55 3.93 22.33
N ILE A 619 -14.93 4.04 21.17
CA ILE A 619 -15.44 3.45 19.92
C ILE A 619 -15.38 1.91 19.90
N PHE A 620 -14.57 1.29 20.77
CA PHE A 620 -14.37 -0.15 20.78
C PHE A 620 -15.25 -0.90 21.77
N GLY A 621 -15.95 -0.23 22.67
CA GLY A 621 -16.73 -0.91 23.68
C GLY A 621 -17.80 -0.06 24.33
N ALA A 622 -18.29 -0.52 25.46
CA ALA A 622 -19.25 0.19 26.30
C ALA A 622 -18.73 0.28 27.74
N PRO A 623 -18.99 1.38 28.46
CA PRO A 623 -18.54 1.53 29.84
C PRO A 623 -19.22 0.50 30.77
N VAL A 624 -18.46 -0.04 31.73
CA VAL A 624 -19.04 -0.65 32.92
C VAL A 624 -19.17 0.44 33.98
N ILE A 625 -20.32 0.53 34.58
CA ILE A 625 -20.67 1.50 35.63
C ILE A 625 -19.92 1.17 36.96
N SER A 626 -18.56 1.18 36.96
CA SER A 626 -17.75 1.18 38.18
C SER A 626 -16.29 1.59 37.98
N ASP A 627 -15.87 2.52 38.57
CA ASP A 627 -15.09 3.75 38.52
C ASP A 627 -13.60 3.78 38.76
N LYS A 628 -12.92 2.80 39.29
CA LYS A 628 -11.52 2.98 39.75
C LYS A 628 -10.44 2.69 38.73
N LYS A 629 -10.71 1.88 37.73
CA LYS A 629 -9.72 1.52 36.68
C LYS A 629 -9.66 2.51 35.51
N ALA A 630 -10.72 3.29 35.29
CA ALA A 630 -10.78 4.30 34.24
C ALA A 630 -9.71 5.40 34.40
N ARG A 631 -9.39 5.78 35.63
CA ARG A 631 -8.43 6.85 35.93
C ARG A 631 -6.98 6.55 35.57
N SER A 632 -6.54 5.29 35.64
CA SER A 632 -5.18 4.91 35.23
C SER A 632 -5.01 4.92 33.68
N LEU A 633 -6.11 4.73 32.97
CA LEU A 633 -6.17 4.79 31.50
C LEU A 633 -6.19 6.23 30.98
N GLN A 634 -6.71 7.19 31.74
CA GLN A 634 -6.63 8.62 31.42
C GLN A 634 -5.17 9.12 31.37
N ALA A 635 -4.33 8.70 32.30
CA ALA A 635 -2.91 9.06 32.29
C ALA A 635 -2.19 8.55 31.03
N GLN A 636 -2.53 7.35 30.57
CA GLN A 636 -1.97 6.80 29.32
C GLN A 636 -2.49 7.57 28.10
N ARG A 637 -3.77 7.98 28.08
CA ARG A 637 -4.35 8.80 27.01
C ARG A 637 -3.66 10.17 26.88
N ILE A 638 -3.27 10.79 27.99
CA ILE A 638 -2.53 12.06 27.97
C ILE A 638 -1.14 11.88 27.32
N ILE A 639 -0.47 10.77 27.59
CA ILE A 639 0.82 10.43 26.96
C ILE A 639 0.64 10.20 25.46
N ASP A 640 -0.39 9.47 25.07
CA ASP A 640 -0.70 9.18 23.67
C ASP A 640 -1.14 10.43 22.91
N PHE A 641 -1.82 11.36 23.59
CA PHE A 641 -2.14 12.69 23.08
C PHE A 641 -0.89 13.52 22.76
N GLY A 642 0.09 13.58 23.65
CA GLY A 642 1.33 14.30 23.39
C GLY A 642 2.04 13.82 22.11
N LYS A 643 1.86 12.54 21.76
CA LYS A 643 2.36 11.95 20.51
C LYS A 643 1.47 12.26 19.30
N ALA A 644 0.17 12.47 19.50
CA ALA A 644 -0.80 12.77 18.42
C ALA A 644 -0.83 14.24 18.03
N LEU A 645 -0.45 15.14 18.93
CA LEU A 645 -0.51 16.59 18.75
C LEU A 645 0.11 17.09 17.42
N PRO A 646 1.26 16.59 16.96
CA PRO A 646 1.83 17.01 15.68
C PRO A 646 0.99 16.66 14.43
N SER A 647 0.01 15.78 14.56
CA SER A 647 -0.85 15.36 13.44
C SER A 647 -2.07 16.24 13.23
N PHE A 648 -2.36 17.14 14.18
CA PHE A 648 -3.48 18.08 14.06
C PHE A 648 -3.05 19.27 13.20
N ASP A 649 -3.88 19.60 12.22
CA ASP A 649 -3.70 20.84 11.45
C ASP A 649 -4.44 21.97 12.20
N TRP A 650 -3.70 22.76 12.96
CA TRP A 650 -4.21 23.89 13.71
C TRP A 650 -4.32 25.18 12.88
N SER A 651 -3.90 25.14 11.62
CA SER A 651 -3.98 26.30 10.72
C SER A 651 -5.35 26.46 10.06
N VAL A 652 -6.22 25.46 10.20
CA VAL A 652 -7.58 25.47 9.69
C VAL A 652 -8.54 26.24 10.62
N SER A 653 -9.63 26.75 10.06
CA SER A 653 -10.67 27.48 10.80
C SER A 653 -12.06 26.85 10.60
N GLY A 654 -13.01 27.26 11.43
CA GLY A 654 -14.39 26.81 11.35
C GLY A 654 -14.55 25.33 11.69
N THR A 655 -15.47 24.65 11.02
CA THR A 655 -15.91 23.26 11.30
C THR A 655 -14.75 22.27 11.42
N THR A 656 -13.68 22.47 10.64
CA THR A 656 -12.49 21.60 10.69
C THR A 656 -11.70 21.79 11.98
N PHE A 657 -11.59 23.03 12.46
CA PHE A 657 -10.95 23.34 13.73
C PHE A 657 -11.73 22.75 14.90
N ASP A 658 -13.06 22.90 14.89
CA ASP A 658 -13.95 22.37 15.93
C ASP A 658 -13.90 20.84 15.97
N GLU A 659 -13.86 20.18 14.81
CA GLU A 659 -13.70 18.73 14.74
C GLU A 659 -12.33 18.27 15.27
N ASN A 660 -11.27 19.03 15.03
CA ASN A 660 -9.96 18.78 15.60
C ASN A 660 -10.00 18.94 17.14
N LEU A 661 -10.65 19.98 17.66
CA LEU A 661 -10.82 20.19 19.10
C LEU A 661 -11.65 19.08 19.73
N LYS A 662 -12.76 18.70 19.11
CA LYS A 662 -13.59 17.58 19.57
C LYS A 662 -12.76 16.28 19.63
N ARG A 663 -12.08 15.95 18.55
CA ARG A 663 -11.19 14.79 18.47
C ARG A 663 -10.08 14.82 19.53
N LEU A 664 -9.58 16.00 19.84
CA LEU A 664 -8.63 16.22 20.91
C LEU A 664 -9.21 15.79 22.26
N GLY A 665 -10.41 16.24 22.58
CA GLY A 665 -11.11 15.86 23.80
C GLY A 665 -11.36 14.35 23.88
N ASP A 666 -11.79 13.72 22.78
CA ASP A 666 -11.99 12.27 22.70
C ASP A 666 -10.67 11.49 22.99
N ILE A 667 -9.54 11.96 22.47
CA ILE A 667 -8.22 11.37 22.74
C ILE A 667 -7.83 11.52 24.20
N LEU A 668 -8.13 12.67 24.79
CA LEU A 668 -7.90 12.94 26.22
C LEU A 668 -8.85 12.15 27.13
N GLY A 669 -9.93 11.59 26.57
CA GLY A 669 -10.87 10.76 27.31
C GLY A 669 -12.07 11.48 27.85
N PHE A 670 -12.28 12.73 27.45
CA PHE A 670 -13.49 13.47 27.74
C PHE A 670 -14.64 12.97 26.85
N ASN A 671 -15.86 13.12 27.32
CA ASN A 671 -17.05 13.03 26.48
C ASN A 671 -17.13 14.33 25.67
N SER A 672 -16.61 14.30 24.44
CA SER A 672 -16.50 15.47 23.59
C SER A 672 -17.69 15.58 22.67
N ARG A 673 -18.41 16.69 22.70
CA ARG A 673 -19.57 16.93 21.84
C ARG A 673 -19.54 18.33 21.19
N ARG A 674 -20.36 18.50 20.19
CA ARG A 674 -20.56 19.78 19.49
C ARG A 674 -22.02 20.24 19.72
N PRO A 675 -22.31 20.99 20.81
CA PRO A 675 -23.66 21.37 21.18
C PRO A 675 -24.42 22.12 20.08
N GLU A 676 -23.73 22.94 19.28
CA GLU A 676 -24.36 23.62 18.14
C GLU A 676 -24.96 22.65 17.10
N LYS A 677 -24.32 21.48 16.89
CA LYS A 677 -24.78 20.45 15.97
C LYS A 677 -25.89 19.57 16.54
N GLU A 678 -26.00 19.54 17.84
CA GLU A 678 -27.07 18.84 18.56
C GLU A 678 -28.30 19.71 18.81
N GLY A 679 -28.23 21.02 18.50
CA GLY A 679 -29.28 22.00 18.76
C GLY A 679 -29.40 22.40 20.23
N ASP A 680 -28.34 22.16 21.01
CA ASP A 680 -28.33 22.32 22.47
C ASP A 680 -27.37 23.43 22.95
N GLY A 681 -27.23 24.49 22.20
CA GLY A 681 -26.46 25.64 22.67
C GLY A 681 -25.64 26.39 21.64
N THR A 682 -24.82 27.32 22.11
CA THR A 682 -23.98 28.21 21.28
C THR A 682 -22.49 27.83 21.33
N LEU A 683 -22.14 26.76 22.03
CA LEU A 683 -20.74 26.30 22.13
C LEU A 683 -20.39 25.43 20.94
N ASP A 684 -19.25 25.74 20.32
CA ASP A 684 -18.76 24.98 19.15
C ASP A 684 -18.28 23.58 19.55
N VAL A 685 -17.56 23.46 20.67
CA VAL A 685 -17.06 22.19 21.23
C VAL A 685 -17.18 22.18 22.74
N CYS A 686 -17.66 21.09 23.32
CA CYS A 686 -17.76 20.88 24.76
C CYS A 686 -17.01 19.56 25.12
N TRP A 687 -16.23 19.64 26.19
CA TRP A 687 -15.55 18.47 26.79
C TRP A 687 -16.14 18.28 28.20
N GLU A 688 -16.77 17.15 28.40
CA GLU A 688 -17.42 16.82 29.68
C GLU A 688 -16.65 15.68 30.35
N ASP A 689 -16.36 15.85 31.64
CA ASP A 689 -15.84 14.74 32.46
C ASP A 689 -17.06 14.05 33.11
N GLU A 690 -17.08 12.71 33.14
CA GLU A 690 -18.19 11.94 33.73
C GLU A 690 -18.40 12.22 35.22
N GLU A 691 -17.48 12.91 35.92
CA GLU A 691 -17.55 13.24 37.36
C GLU A 691 -18.11 14.63 37.66
N ASN A 692 -18.24 15.54 36.69
CA ASN A 692 -18.74 16.90 36.91
C ASN A 692 -19.81 17.25 35.86
N ASN A 693 -21.05 17.11 36.25
CA ASN A 693 -22.19 17.75 35.58
C ASN A 693 -22.10 19.28 35.65
#